data_3adc94e42969ab8f3414de7221b19c44
#
_entry.id   3adc94e42969ab8f3414de7221b19c44
#
_cell.length_a   1.000
_cell.length_b   1.000
_cell.length_c   1.000
_cell.angle_alpha   90.00
_cell.angle_beta   90.00
_cell.angle_gamma   90.00
#
_symmetry.space_group_name_H-M   'P 1'
#
loop_
_entity.id
_entity.type
_entity.pdbx_description
1 polymer ?
#
loop_
_entity_poly.entity_id
_entity_poly.type
_entity_poly.pdbx_seq_one_letter_code
_entity_poly.pdbx_strand_id
1 'polypeptide(L)'
;MTNRKQLLRAHCSIFEYMSALKKCLPYASFLFFLFISIGARAQTKVLRGVIMDIQSGERVPFASMRLNKSGYGKLSDSAGGFTFRFEQWPRDTLAISYVGYQTFFLPLNDSLLRHATNDSLFLYINLQRGRYINEVVVSRKVDFGLLLWRKIVKHKESNDRYRFRNFSYELYNKLELDLNQVNRDRLQSVKLLRPFDFILNNIDSSEARPFLPIYVTETLSDYYYERDPTKRREVIKGSKTVGLNNESVSKYLGGMEQNIDFYNNFIPVFDKRFVSPLSNNGDFYYRYKIVDTQYVNSRRLLHLIFTPKRKGESVFEGDCWVHDSSFAIQKMTLRLDASANVNFVQELSIIEEFSLINDTTWFLSKDKFVVNLTPLGNNRMGMIGRKTTTYKNIVFNDSSVNREIEKNKILEEVVFTDSARDQPDSFWLSHRHEELSRNEKMVYKMVDTLMSMPIFHTYTNVLNFIGTGYLNIGNYQIGPWYNWIYSNELQGLRVRFDLGTNKGFNKNLILHGYLAYGFGDRAWHEEADALYVFNRHPRMTLYGIFRQDLDYGQQYYDEITSDNIFALAVRKPKIPIKFINLTEQKLEWFNEWLNGFSFTLTADHKVYNPELNLAPISEFVKGPGNPMNGFEVSLNLRFAFLEKFFETTFYRTSLGSDYPIIDVKYTRGIPNVLGSTLTYNKFYVSLSDIVRIPPFGSIYYNLFGGKTTGVQPYPFLNVAPGNETYYYNKYAFSLMNKYEYLHDQFLGFNFEHNIGNGIFRFLPITRKLKFRQFYDVKLLWGRLSPENAAYNNTADYTFKSL
;
A
#
# COMPACT_ATOMS: atom_id res chain seq x y z
N MET A 1 -54.58 36.51 26.92
CA MET A 1 -54.29 37.85 26.31
C MET A 1 -52.80 38.23 26.38
N THR A 2 -51.86 37.29 26.43
CA THR A 2 -50.42 37.57 26.65
C THR A 2 -49.52 37.19 25.45
N ASN A 3 -50.04 36.59 24.43
CA ASN A 3 -49.22 36.10 23.31
C ASN A 3 -49.25 36.99 22.03
N ARG A 4 -50.02 38.08 22.02
CA ARG A 4 -50.07 38.98 20.85
C ARG A 4 -49.13 40.17 20.90
N LYS A 5 -48.55 40.48 22.09
CA LYS A 5 -47.61 41.61 22.26
C LYS A 5 -46.14 41.21 22.00
N GLN A 6 -45.80 39.94 22.04
CA GLN A 6 -44.43 39.49 21.73
C GLN A 6 -44.19 39.33 20.24
N LEU A 7 -45.22 38.96 19.42
CA LEU A 7 -45.10 38.84 17.96
C LEU A 7 -45.01 40.23 17.26
N LEU A 8 -45.58 41.28 17.83
CA LEU A 8 -45.47 42.62 17.28
C LEU A 8 -44.11 43.29 17.56
N ARG A 9 -43.43 42.96 18.62
CA ARG A 9 -42.07 43.46 18.88
C ARG A 9 -41.02 42.78 18.01
N ALA A 10 -41.20 41.53 17.63
CA ALA A 10 -40.28 40.81 16.71
C ALA A 10 -40.42 41.33 15.26
N HIS A 11 -41.60 41.80 14.82
CA HIS A 11 -41.78 42.35 13.49
C HIS A 11 -41.23 43.76 13.33
N CYS A 12 -41.19 44.56 14.38
CA CYS A 12 -40.63 45.91 14.30
C CYS A 12 -39.08 45.90 14.26
N SER A 13 -38.42 44.96 14.94
CA SER A 13 -36.97 44.87 14.88
C SER A 13 -36.44 44.36 13.53
N ILE A 14 -37.18 43.49 12.85
CA ILE A 14 -36.76 42.97 11.53
C ILE A 14 -36.89 44.05 10.45
N PHE A 15 -37.87 44.96 10.57
CA PHE A 15 -38.03 46.06 9.62
C PHE A 15 -36.97 47.17 9.78
N GLU A 16 -36.50 47.45 10.98
CA GLU A 16 -35.36 48.35 11.21
C GLU A 16 -34.04 47.76 10.72
N TYR A 17 -33.77 46.45 10.90
CA TYR A 17 -32.62 45.77 10.35
C TYR A 17 -32.62 45.74 8.83
N MET A 18 -33.79 45.54 8.19
CA MET A 18 -33.90 45.57 6.73
C MET A 18 -33.74 46.96 6.15
N SER A 19 -34.12 48.03 6.86
CA SER A 19 -33.90 49.39 6.41
C SER A 19 -32.44 49.84 6.55
N ALA A 20 -31.72 49.36 7.57
CA ALA A 20 -30.29 49.56 7.73
C ALA A 20 -29.47 48.80 6.67
N LEU A 21 -29.88 47.57 6.34
CA LEU A 21 -29.24 46.80 5.26
C LEU A 21 -29.39 47.46 3.88
N LYS A 22 -30.57 48.07 3.59
CA LYS A 22 -30.78 48.79 2.31
C LYS A 22 -29.94 50.07 2.20
N LYS A 23 -29.56 50.71 3.28
CA LYS A 23 -28.64 51.88 3.27
C LYS A 23 -27.18 51.51 3.17
N CYS A 24 -26.79 50.31 3.60
CA CYS A 24 -25.39 49.84 3.50
C CYS A 24 -25.07 49.09 2.20
N LEU A 25 -26.09 48.62 1.48
CA LEU A 25 -25.92 47.84 0.24
C LEU A 25 -25.15 48.60 -0.86
N PRO A 26 -25.37 49.92 -1.13
CA PRO A 26 -24.60 50.64 -2.14
C PRO A 26 -23.13 50.86 -1.75
N TYR A 27 -22.82 50.96 -0.45
CA TYR A 27 -21.44 51.08 0.00
C TYR A 27 -20.70 49.71 0.01
N ALA A 28 -21.40 48.64 0.34
CA ALA A 28 -20.84 47.28 0.24
C ALA A 28 -20.63 46.88 -1.23
N SER A 29 -21.53 47.27 -2.16
CA SER A 29 -21.32 47.05 -3.59
C SER A 29 -20.17 47.90 -4.13
N PHE A 30 -20.01 49.14 -3.68
CA PHE A 30 -18.88 49.98 -4.11
C PHE A 30 -17.52 49.44 -3.57
N LEU A 31 -17.48 48.99 -2.34
CA LEU A 31 -16.29 48.30 -1.78
C LEU A 31 -16.03 46.96 -2.47
N PHE A 32 -17.07 46.21 -2.81
CA PHE A 32 -16.93 44.98 -3.55
C PHE A 32 -16.40 45.20 -4.97
N PHE A 33 -16.88 46.25 -5.66
CA PHE A 33 -16.32 46.63 -6.97
C PHE A 33 -14.92 47.22 -6.87
N LEU A 34 -14.56 47.91 -5.77
CA LEU A 34 -13.20 48.38 -5.54
C LEU A 34 -12.23 47.25 -5.27
N PHE A 35 -12.69 46.17 -4.57
CA PHE A 35 -11.88 44.95 -4.37
C PHE A 35 -11.74 44.10 -5.64
N ILE A 36 -12.73 44.14 -6.55
CA ILE A 36 -12.65 43.44 -7.85
C ILE A 36 -11.67 44.13 -8.79
N SER A 37 -11.50 45.47 -8.68
CA SER A 37 -10.59 46.21 -9.53
C SER A 37 -9.09 46.15 -9.10
N ILE A 38 -8.80 45.59 -7.92
CA ILE A 38 -7.42 45.35 -7.45
C ILE A 38 -6.98 43.89 -7.66
N GLY A 39 -7.80 43.10 -8.28
CA GLY A 39 -7.40 41.79 -8.83
C GLY A 39 -6.47 41.97 -10.03
N ALA A 40 -5.32 42.61 -9.86
CA ALA A 40 -4.23 42.53 -10.80
C ALA A 40 -3.84 41.05 -10.95
N ARG A 41 -4.35 40.40 -11.98
CA ARG A 41 -3.86 39.10 -12.41
C ARG A 41 -2.37 39.30 -12.64
N ALA A 42 -1.56 38.82 -11.73
CA ALA A 42 -0.14 38.70 -11.99
C ALA A 42 0.00 37.82 -13.25
N GLN A 43 0.33 38.47 -14.35
CA GLN A 43 0.57 37.78 -15.63
C GLN A 43 1.74 36.84 -15.41
N THR A 44 1.46 35.55 -15.26
CA THR A 44 2.50 34.55 -15.08
C THR A 44 3.21 34.31 -16.39
N LYS A 45 4.51 34.55 -16.41
CA LYS A 45 5.37 34.25 -17.55
C LYS A 45 5.62 32.75 -17.62
N VAL A 46 5.43 32.13 -18.79
CA VAL A 46 5.53 30.69 -18.98
C VAL A 46 6.65 30.35 -19.97
N LEU A 47 7.67 29.65 -19.52
CA LEU A 47 8.68 29.04 -20.36
C LEU A 47 8.40 27.53 -20.44
N ARG A 48 8.07 27.05 -21.62
CA ARG A 48 7.77 25.63 -21.88
C ARG A 48 8.50 25.14 -23.12
N GLY A 49 8.67 23.84 -23.22
CA GLY A 49 9.32 23.26 -24.38
C GLY A 49 9.52 21.77 -24.28
N VAL A 50 10.28 21.25 -25.20
CA VAL A 50 10.64 19.83 -25.30
C VAL A 50 12.15 19.73 -25.44
N ILE A 51 12.75 18.81 -24.71
CA ILE A 51 14.16 18.47 -24.80
C ILE A 51 14.30 17.29 -25.75
N MET A 52 15.15 17.44 -26.75
CA MET A 52 15.37 16.46 -27.81
C MET A 52 16.87 16.18 -27.99
N ASP A 53 17.16 15.00 -28.44
CA ASP A 53 18.50 14.67 -28.97
C ASP A 53 18.66 15.23 -30.35
N ILE A 54 19.68 16.03 -30.58
CA ILE A 54 19.92 16.71 -31.86
C ILE A 54 20.16 15.74 -33.03
N GLN A 55 20.63 14.52 -32.74
CA GLN A 55 20.98 13.55 -33.78
C GLN A 55 19.87 12.55 -34.09
N SER A 56 19.25 12.00 -33.03
CA SER A 56 18.20 11.02 -33.24
C SER A 56 16.81 11.65 -33.40
N GLY A 57 16.64 12.92 -32.99
CA GLY A 57 15.35 13.57 -32.91
C GLY A 57 14.45 12.98 -31.80
N GLU A 58 14.96 12.07 -30.99
CA GLU A 58 14.23 11.47 -29.89
C GLU A 58 14.12 12.43 -28.71
N ARG A 59 13.01 12.36 -28.00
CA ARG A 59 12.79 13.17 -26.81
C ARG A 59 13.63 12.64 -25.65
N VAL A 60 14.20 13.55 -24.86
CA VAL A 60 15.06 13.23 -23.72
C VAL A 60 14.25 13.37 -22.43
N PRO A 61 13.74 12.27 -21.85
CA PRO A 61 12.98 12.32 -20.61
C PRO A 61 13.89 12.55 -19.41
N PHE A 62 13.35 13.19 -18.38
CA PHE A 62 13.98 13.36 -17.07
C PHE A 62 15.35 14.10 -17.13
N ALA A 63 15.56 14.95 -18.11
CA ALA A 63 16.72 15.83 -18.14
C ALA A 63 16.65 16.83 -16.97
N SER A 64 17.77 17.01 -16.30
CA SER A 64 17.86 17.97 -15.19
C SER A 64 17.98 19.38 -15.73
N MET A 65 17.13 20.27 -15.27
CA MET A 65 17.12 21.68 -15.63
C MET A 65 17.28 22.53 -14.38
N ARG A 66 18.20 23.45 -14.36
CA ARG A 66 18.49 24.31 -13.21
C ARG A 66 18.79 25.74 -13.64
N LEU A 67 18.19 26.72 -12.98
CA LEU A 67 18.57 28.12 -13.06
C LEU A 67 19.84 28.36 -12.22
N ASN A 68 20.88 28.90 -12.82
CA ASN A 68 22.21 29.00 -12.18
C ASN A 68 22.21 29.91 -10.96
N LYS A 69 21.55 31.08 -11.03
CA LYS A 69 21.54 32.05 -9.93
C LYS A 69 20.53 31.72 -8.84
N SER A 70 19.30 31.35 -9.23
CA SER A 70 18.24 31.09 -8.26
C SER A 70 18.29 29.66 -7.69
N GLY A 71 19.08 28.77 -8.29
CA GLY A 71 19.10 27.35 -7.91
C GLY A 71 17.80 26.58 -8.21
N TYR A 72 16.78 27.27 -8.75
CA TYR A 72 15.49 26.64 -9.06
C TYR A 72 15.66 25.65 -10.20
N GLY A 73 15.31 24.40 -9.95
CA GLY A 73 15.49 23.33 -10.93
C GLY A 73 14.32 22.36 -10.92
N LYS A 74 14.15 21.66 -12.04
CA LYS A 74 13.21 20.55 -12.20
C LYS A 74 13.72 19.57 -13.25
N LEU A 75 13.04 18.46 -13.39
CA LEU A 75 13.26 17.48 -14.46
C LEU A 75 12.27 17.70 -15.59
N SER A 76 12.66 17.33 -16.82
CA SER A 76 11.68 17.14 -17.89
C SER A 76 10.78 15.94 -17.56
N ASP A 77 9.57 15.93 -18.13
CA ASP A 77 8.62 14.82 -17.98
C ASP A 77 9.06 13.55 -18.72
N SER A 78 8.25 12.49 -18.66
CA SER A 78 8.49 11.22 -19.34
C SER A 78 8.50 11.34 -20.87
N ALA A 79 7.97 12.42 -21.41
CA ALA A 79 7.97 12.75 -22.83
C ALA A 79 9.01 13.81 -23.21
N GLY A 80 9.94 14.14 -22.29
CA GLY A 80 10.95 15.17 -22.50
C GLY A 80 10.41 16.60 -22.46
N GLY A 81 9.14 16.79 -22.09
CA GLY A 81 8.51 18.10 -21.99
C GLY A 81 8.88 18.81 -20.68
N PHE A 82 8.81 20.13 -20.70
CA PHE A 82 9.00 20.93 -19.48
C PHE A 82 8.18 22.23 -19.52
N THR A 83 7.85 22.76 -18.35
CA THR A 83 7.26 24.08 -18.18
C THR A 83 7.76 24.73 -16.90
N PHE A 84 8.29 25.94 -17.02
CA PHE A 84 8.60 26.84 -15.91
C PHE A 84 7.56 27.98 -15.89
N ARG A 85 7.15 28.39 -14.70
CA ARG A 85 6.29 29.56 -14.51
C ARG A 85 7.00 30.55 -13.62
N PHE A 86 6.98 31.82 -14.03
CA PHE A 86 7.63 32.90 -13.32
C PHE A 86 6.63 34.04 -13.14
N GLU A 87 6.75 34.78 -12.06
CA GLU A 87 6.03 36.05 -11.89
C GLU A 87 6.59 37.13 -12.82
N GLN A 88 7.91 37.12 -12.98
CA GLN A 88 8.65 37.95 -13.93
C GLN A 88 9.73 37.10 -14.61
N TRP A 89 10.07 37.39 -15.84
CA TRP A 89 11.13 36.69 -16.53
C TRP A 89 12.44 36.74 -15.74
N PRO A 90 13.05 35.63 -15.35
CA PRO A 90 14.29 35.63 -14.62
C PRO A 90 15.46 36.03 -15.56
N ARG A 91 16.28 36.93 -15.11
CA ARG A 91 17.57 37.23 -15.75
C ARG A 91 18.64 36.25 -15.28
N ASP A 92 18.53 35.03 -15.75
CA ASP A 92 19.32 33.89 -15.31
C ASP A 92 19.68 32.98 -16.51
N THR A 93 20.55 32.02 -16.31
CA THR A 93 20.87 31.01 -17.30
C THR A 93 20.26 29.66 -16.87
N LEU A 94 19.48 29.08 -17.73
CA LEU A 94 18.96 27.74 -17.54
C LEU A 94 19.99 26.71 -18.02
N ALA A 95 20.58 25.98 -17.09
CA ALA A 95 21.46 24.85 -17.39
C ALA A 95 20.64 23.58 -17.52
N ILE A 96 20.80 22.86 -18.59
CA ILE A 96 20.12 21.63 -18.89
C ILE A 96 21.17 20.54 -19.06
N SER A 97 21.09 19.52 -18.20
CA SER A 97 22.05 18.42 -18.21
C SER A 97 21.33 17.07 -18.23
N TYR A 98 21.90 16.17 -18.96
CA TYR A 98 21.49 14.78 -19.01
C TYR A 98 22.72 13.90 -19.18
N VAL A 99 22.73 12.73 -18.54
CA VAL A 99 23.90 11.85 -18.61
C VAL A 99 24.15 11.45 -20.06
N GLY A 100 25.38 11.63 -20.49
CA GLY A 100 25.79 11.37 -21.87
C GLY A 100 25.65 12.52 -22.83
N TYR A 101 25.17 13.67 -22.40
CA TYR A 101 25.05 14.89 -23.22
C TYR A 101 25.90 16.02 -22.67
N GLN A 102 26.30 16.94 -23.55
CA GLN A 102 26.90 18.18 -23.12
C GLN A 102 25.87 19.02 -22.39
N THR A 103 26.26 19.61 -21.26
CA THR A 103 25.37 20.54 -20.55
C THR A 103 25.04 21.73 -21.46
N PHE A 104 23.78 21.92 -21.75
CA PHE A 104 23.28 23.02 -22.55
C PHE A 104 22.94 24.19 -21.66
N PHE A 105 23.48 25.37 -21.98
CA PHE A 105 23.24 26.62 -21.26
C PHE A 105 22.35 27.54 -22.09
N LEU A 106 21.17 27.85 -21.59
CA LEU A 106 20.22 28.76 -22.21
C LEU A 106 20.18 30.09 -21.42
N PRO A 107 20.82 31.16 -21.88
CA PRO A 107 20.67 32.47 -21.25
C PRO A 107 19.27 33.01 -21.48
N LEU A 108 18.50 33.25 -20.40
CA LEU A 108 17.19 33.89 -20.46
C LEU A 108 17.40 35.43 -20.55
N ASN A 109 17.78 35.92 -21.72
CA ASN A 109 18.04 37.29 -21.99
C ASN A 109 16.89 37.99 -22.76
N ASP A 110 16.90 39.30 -22.81
CA ASP A 110 15.87 40.09 -23.46
C ASP A 110 15.70 39.75 -24.95
N SER A 111 16.75 39.27 -25.62
CA SER A 111 16.69 38.85 -27.05
C SER A 111 15.84 37.59 -27.19
N LEU A 112 16.04 36.60 -26.35
CA LEU A 112 15.25 35.36 -26.37
C LEU A 112 13.77 35.61 -25.93
N LEU A 113 13.60 36.46 -24.92
CA LEU A 113 12.29 36.72 -24.32
C LEU A 113 11.38 37.59 -25.18
N ARG A 114 11.93 38.33 -26.15
CA ARG A 114 11.12 39.04 -27.17
C ARG A 114 10.28 38.13 -28.06
N HIS A 115 10.64 36.86 -28.14
CA HIS A 115 9.86 35.86 -28.92
C HIS A 115 8.71 35.26 -28.13
N ALA A 116 8.48 35.70 -26.88
CA ALA A 116 7.34 35.22 -26.08
C ALA A 116 6.04 35.83 -26.62
N THR A 117 5.06 34.97 -26.93
CA THR A 117 3.72 35.35 -27.38
C THR A 117 2.74 35.13 -26.21
N ASN A 118 1.97 36.16 -25.86
CA ASN A 118 1.03 36.12 -24.74
C ASN A 118 1.68 35.63 -23.44
N ASP A 119 2.86 36.14 -23.09
CA ASP A 119 3.63 35.78 -21.91
C ASP A 119 4.09 34.31 -21.85
N SER A 120 4.03 33.62 -22.96
CA SER A 120 4.48 32.22 -23.09
C SER A 120 5.55 32.08 -24.16
N LEU A 121 6.64 31.44 -23.80
CA LEU A 121 7.74 31.09 -24.70
C LEU A 121 7.85 29.58 -24.82
N PHE A 122 7.75 29.06 -26.05
CA PHE A 122 7.92 27.63 -26.32
C PHE A 122 9.25 27.38 -27.03
N LEU A 123 10.03 26.40 -26.54
CA LEU A 123 11.35 26.10 -27.06
C LEU A 123 11.53 24.61 -27.36
N TYR A 124 12.17 24.33 -28.48
CA TYR A 124 12.81 23.06 -28.72
C TYR A 124 14.27 23.13 -28.32
N ILE A 125 14.65 22.34 -27.31
CA ILE A 125 16.01 22.31 -26.80
C ILE A 125 16.69 21.06 -27.29
N ASN A 126 17.64 21.23 -28.17
CA ASN A 126 18.37 20.11 -28.73
C ASN A 126 19.68 19.91 -27.94
N LEU A 127 19.75 18.83 -27.19
CA LEU A 127 20.93 18.42 -26.47
C LEU A 127 21.92 17.75 -27.44
N GLN A 128 23.13 18.22 -27.40
CA GLN A 128 24.22 17.62 -28.15
C GLN A 128 24.89 16.56 -27.28
N ARG A 129 25.05 15.37 -27.85
CA ARG A 129 25.81 14.33 -27.16
C ARG A 129 27.26 14.73 -26.96
N GLY A 130 27.93 14.20 -25.97
CA GLY A 130 29.36 14.42 -25.72
C GLY A 130 30.25 14.05 -26.93
N ARG A 131 31.53 14.34 -26.92
CA ARG A 131 32.43 14.11 -28.08
C ARG A 131 32.29 12.71 -28.65
N TYR A 132 31.96 12.65 -29.96
CA TYR A 132 31.83 11.42 -30.74
C TYR A 132 33.14 10.96 -31.32
N ILE A 133 33.38 9.66 -31.26
CA ILE A 133 34.18 8.97 -32.25
C ILE A 133 33.21 8.06 -32.98
N ASN A 134 32.87 8.41 -34.23
CA ASN A 134 32.04 7.58 -35.08
C ASN A 134 32.87 6.37 -35.53
N GLU A 135 32.73 5.26 -34.87
CA GLU A 135 33.15 3.98 -35.37
C GLU A 135 31.95 3.25 -35.96
N VAL A 136 31.65 3.54 -37.22
CA VAL A 136 30.61 2.81 -37.97
C VAL A 136 31.26 1.59 -38.61
N VAL A 137 31.19 0.47 -37.90
CA VAL A 137 31.39 -0.83 -38.52
C VAL A 137 30.04 -1.46 -38.83
N VAL A 138 29.56 -1.24 -40.04
CA VAL A 138 28.36 -1.91 -40.53
C VAL A 138 28.75 -3.29 -41.09
N SER A 139 28.65 -4.32 -40.24
CA SER A 139 28.67 -5.70 -40.75
C SER A 139 27.27 -6.31 -40.55
N ARG A 140 26.66 -6.70 -41.64
CA ARG A 140 25.29 -7.27 -41.74
C ARG A 140 25.10 -8.64 -41.04
N LYS A 141 26.15 -9.21 -40.44
CA LYS A 141 26.11 -10.57 -39.86
C LYS A 141 26.24 -10.66 -38.35
N VAL A 142 26.60 -9.58 -37.67
CA VAL A 142 26.87 -9.64 -36.21
C VAL A 142 25.94 -8.69 -35.48
N ASP A 143 25.17 -9.22 -34.53
CA ASP A 143 24.35 -8.43 -33.58
C ASP A 143 25.24 -7.90 -32.43
N PHE A 144 25.81 -6.71 -32.59
CA PHE A 144 26.68 -6.08 -31.64
C PHE A 144 25.95 -5.77 -30.32
N GLY A 145 24.64 -5.48 -30.35
CA GLY A 145 23.83 -5.27 -29.16
C GLY A 145 23.74 -6.54 -28.31
N LEU A 146 23.49 -7.67 -28.95
CA LEU A 146 23.46 -8.97 -28.29
C LEU A 146 24.84 -9.38 -27.75
N LEU A 147 25.92 -9.06 -28.47
CA LEU A 147 27.28 -9.33 -28.00
C LEU A 147 27.64 -8.50 -26.77
N LEU A 148 27.27 -7.20 -26.78
CA LEU A 148 27.49 -6.34 -25.61
C LEU A 148 26.68 -6.85 -24.41
N TRP A 149 25.39 -7.19 -24.61
CA TRP A 149 24.57 -7.76 -23.57
C TRP A 149 25.22 -9.03 -22.96
N ARG A 150 25.71 -9.95 -23.76
CA ARG A 150 26.42 -11.16 -23.28
C ARG A 150 27.62 -10.80 -22.41
N LYS A 151 28.39 -9.77 -22.79
CA LYS A 151 29.52 -9.30 -21.98
C LYS A 151 29.05 -8.71 -20.66
N ILE A 152 27.98 -7.93 -20.65
CA ILE A 152 27.41 -7.38 -19.42
C ILE A 152 26.96 -8.52 -18.49
N VAL A 153 26.18 -9.48 -19.00
CA VAL A 153 25.71 -10.63 -18.22
C VAL A 153 26.86 -11.46 -17.68
N LYS A 154 27.92 -11.66 -18.45
CA LYS A 154 29.12 -12.37 -17.98
C LYS A 154 29.81 -11.67 -16.80
N HIS A 155 29.76 -10.34 -16.76
CA HIS A 155 30.42 -9.53 -15.73
C HIS A 155 29.47 -9.00 -14.64
N LYS A 156 28.20 -9.39 -14.66
CA LYS A 156 27.20 -8.84 -13.74
C LYS A 156 27.54 -9.11 -12.27
N GLU A 157 28.02 -10.31 -11.93
CA GLU A 157 28.40 -10.66 -10.56
C GLU A 157 29.58 -9.82 -10.06
N SER A 158 30.53 -9.46 -10.95
CA SER A 158 31.65 -8.60 -10.61
C SER A 158 31.27 -7.12 -10.50
N ASN A 159 30.10 -6.71 -11.01
CA ASN A 159 29.59 -5.34 -10.97
C ASN A 159 28.43 -5.17 -9.99
N ASP A 160 27.90 -6.25 -9.44
CA ASP A 160 26.86 -6.24 -8.42
C ASP A 160 27.43 -5.73 -7.08
N ARG A 161 26.71 -4.86 -6.39
CA ARG A 161 27.08 -4.35 -5.06
C ARG A 161 27.11 -5.46 -4.00
N TYR A 162 26.32 -6.52 -4.14
CA TYR A 162 26.27 -7.65 -3.22
C TYR A 162 27.47 -8.60 -3.31
N ARG A 163 28.44 -8.34 -4.21
CA ARG A 163 29.72 -9.04 -4.24
C ARG A 163 30.59 -8.78 -3.02
N PHE A 164 30.45 -7.62 -2.39
CA PHE A 164 31.22 -7.26 -1.20
C PHE A 164 30.79 -8.09 0.01
N ARG A 165 31.74 -8.41 0.88
CA ARG A 165 31.45 -9.12 2.13
C ARG A 165 30.52 -8.29 3.02
N ASN A 166 30.81 -7.02 3.16
CA ASN A 166 29.97 -6.05 3.82
C ASN A 166 30.11 -4.67 3.16
N PHE A 167 29.10 -3.83 3.34
CA PHE A 167 29.15 -2.42 2.98
C PHE A 167 28.17 -1.61 3.81
N SER A 168 28.43 -0.32 3.86
CA SER A 168 27.48 0.66 4.42
C SER A 168 27.42 1.92 3.58
N TYR A 169 26.34 2.67 3.72
CA TYR A 169 26.15 3.97 3.13
C TYR A 169 25.15 4.80 3.92
N GLU A 170 25.23 6.11 3.77
CA GLU A 170 24.18 7.01 4.20
C GLU A 170 23.14 7.12 3.09
N LEU A 171 21.87 6.96 3.48
CA LEU A 171 20.73 6.90 2.60
C LEU A 171 19.81 8.10 2.87
N TYR A 172 19.54 8.91 1.85
CA TYR A 172 18.52 9.95 1.92
C TYR A 172 17.41 9.63 0.94
N ASN A 173 16.23 9.33 1.47
CA ASN A 173 15.02 9.06 0.71
C ASN A 173 14.08 10.25 0.74
N LYS A 174 13.51 10.56 -0.39
CA LYS A 174 12.45 11.54 -0.54
C LYS A 174 11.33 10.95 -1.38
N LEU A 175 10.11 10.96 -0.85
CA LEU A 175 8.91 10.51 -1.53
C LEU A 175 7.91 11.66 -1.62
N GLU A 176 7.43 11.91 -2.81
CA GLU A 176 6.37 12.86 -3.13
C GLU A 176 5.16 12.11 -3.65
N LEU A 177 3.96 12.53 -3.23
CA LEU A 177 2.70 12.09 -3.82
C LEU A 177 1.95 13.30 -4.34
N ASP A 178 1.51 13.21 -5.59
CA ASP A 178 0.79 14.25 -6.27
C ASP A 178 -0.57 13.71 -6.75
N LEU A 179 -1.61 14.53 -6.68
CA LEU A 179 -2.84 14.26 -7.42
C LEU A 179 -2.64 14.61 -8.88
N ASN A 180 -2.93 13.67 -9.78
CA ASN A 180 -2.77 13.83 -11.22
C ASN A 180 -4.09 14.15 -11.91
N GLN A 181 -4.05 14.83 -13.06
CA GLN A 181 -5.21 15.21 -13.86
C GLN A 181 -6.20 16.10 -13.08
N VAL A 182 -5.65 17.02 -12.30
CA VAL A 182 -6.43 17.97 -11.51
C VAL A 182 -7.05 19.02 -12.43
N ASN A 183 -8.38 19.04 -12.50
CA ASN A 183 -9.14 20.07 -13.21
C ASN A 183 -9.60 21.14 -12.23
N ARG A 184 -9.02 22.35 -12.35
CA ARG A 184 -9.31 23.49 -11.47
C ARG A 184 -10.78 23.87 -11.45
N ASP A 185 -11.39 24.02 -12.63
CA ASP A 185 -12.78 24.49 -12.75
C ASP A 185 -13.76 23.49 -12.14
N ARG A 186 -13.49 22.20 -12.34
CA ARG A 186 -14.30 21.13 -11.76
C ARG A 186 -14.20 21.11 -10.23
N LEU A 187 -13.00 21.28 -9.66
CA LEU A 187 -12.83 21.32 -8.20
C LEU A 187 -13.46 22.58 -7.59
N GLN A 188 -13.34 23.73 -8.23
CA GLN A 188 -14.01 24.98 -7.81
C GLN A 188 -15.54 24.91 -7.88
N SER A 189 -16.09 24.08 -8.75
CA SER A 189 -17.54 23.87 -8.83
C SER A 189 -18.11 23.11 -7.62
N VAL A 190 -17.26 22.36 -6.88
CA VAL A 190 -17.66 21.60 -5.71
C VAL A 190 -17.74 22.53 -4.50
N LYS A 191 -18.99 22.90 -4.10
CA LYS A 191 -19.22 23.82 -2.98
C LYS A 191 -18.50 23.44 -1.69
N LEU A 192 -18.36 22.15 -1.43
CA LEU A 192 -17.68 21.58 -0.28
C LEU A 192 -16.17 21.91 -0.23
N LEU A 193 -15.52 22.11 -1.38
CA LEU A 193 -14.07 22.36 -1.46
C LEU A 193 -13.71 23.85 -1.49
N ARG A 194 -14.68 24.75 -1.57
CA ARG A 194 -14.45 26.22 -1.62
C ARG A 194 -13.55 26.77 -0.51
N PRO A 195 -13.64 26.31 0.75
CA PRO A 195 -12.73 26.80 1.80
C PRO A 195 -11.26 26.53 1.52
N PHE A 196 -10.97 25.60 0.61
CA PHE A 196 -9.64 25.13 0.25
C PHE A 196 -9.17 25.59 -1.13
N ASP A 197 -9.85 26.57 -1.75
CA ASP A 197 -9.53 27.05 -3.10
C ASP A 197 -8.05 27.52 -3.23
N PHE A 198 -7.44 27.99 -2.14
CA PHE A 198 -6.03 28.37 -2.12
C PHE A 198 -5.07 27.21 -2.48
N ILE A 199 -5.47 25.95 -2.24
CA ILE A 199 -4.70 24.76 -2.61
C ILE A 199 -4.54 24.69 -4.13
N LEU A 200 -5.57 25.11 -4.87
CA LEU A 200 -5.59 25.08 -6.32
C LEU A 200 -4.57 26.03 -6.96
N ASN A 201 -4.06 27.01 -6.18
CA ASN A 201 -2.95 27.86 -6.62
C ASN A 201 -1.62 27.11 -6.72
N ASN A 202 -1.52 25.94 -6.07
CA ASN A 202 -0.35 25.06 -6.09
C ASN A 202 -0.40 24.02 -7.21
N ILE A 203 -1.44 24.06 -8.09
CA ILE A 203 -1.48 23.18 -9.25
C ILE A 203 -0.31 23.48 -10.16
N ASP A 204 0.53 22.48 -10.38
CA ASP A 204 1.64 22.53 -11.31
C ASP A 204 1.19 21.98 -12.68
N SER A 205 1.39 22.76 -13.72
CA SER A 205 1.11 22.36 -15.10
C SER A 205 2.43 22.23 -15.89
N SER A 206 3.52 21.95 -15.21
CA SER A 206 4.83 21.76 -15.84
C SER A 206 4.97 20.46 -16.62
N GLU A 207 4.13 19.48 -16.32
CA GLU A 207 4.07 18.21 -17.02
C GLU A 207 2.91 18.18 -18.03
N ALA A 208 2.84 17.12 -18.81
CA ALA A 208 1.80 16.93 -19.81
C ALA A 208 0.37 17.00 -19.23
N ARG A 209 0.25 16.68 -17.96
CA ARG A 209 -1.01 16.73 -17.20
C ARG A 209 -0.84 17.56 -15.94
N PRO A 210 -1.79 18.45 -15.61
CA PRO A 210 -1.73 19.22 -14.38
C PRO A 210 -1.74 18.30 -13.15
N PHE A 211 -0.89 18.57 -12.18
CA PHE A 211 -0.85 17.84 -10.92
C PHE A 211 -0.81 18.79 -9.73
N LEU A 212 -1.24 18.29 -8.58
CA LEU A 212 -1.23 19.00 -7.31
C LEU A 212 -0.40 18.20 -6.32
N PRO A 213 0.76 18.69 -5.89
CA PRO A 213 1.53 18.07 -4.82
C PRO A 213 0.77 18.12 -3.50
N ILE A 214 0.63 16.95 -2.83
CA ILE A 214 -0.19 16.83 -1.59
C ILE A 214 0.58 16.26 -0.42
N TYR A 215 1.72 15.60 -0.67
CA TYR A 215 2.44 14.87 0.36
C TYR A 215 3.93 14.81 0.05
N VAL A 216 4.75 15.02 1.06
CA VAL A 216 6.19 14.84 1.00
C VAL A 216 6.67 14.16 2.28
N THR A 217 7.51 13.15 2.15
CA THR A 217 8.25 12.58 3.27
C THR A 217 9.73 12.49 2.94
N GLU A 218 10.54 12.77 3.94
CA GLU A 218 11.99 12.69 3.87
C GLU A 218 12.49 11.75 4.98
N THR A 219 13.44 10.88 4.66
CA THR A 219 14.16 10.07 5.65
C THR A 219 15.65 10.13 5.39
N LEU A 220 16.41 10.18 6.48
CA LEU A 220 17.86 10.03 6.48
C LEU A 220 18.22 8.85 7.35
N SER A 221 18.96 7.89 6.82
CA SER A 221 19.35 6.69 7.53
C SER A 221 20.77 6.24 7.18
N ASP A 222 21.37 5.46 8.07
CA ASP A 222 22.55 4.69 7.77
C ASP A 222 22.14 3.26 7.50
N TYR A 223 22.62 2.70 6.40
CA TYR A 223 22.34 1.35 5.98
C TYR A 223 23.60 0.50 6.02
N TYR A 224 23.46 -0.72 6.57
CA TYR A 224 24.54 -1.69 6.74
C TYR A 224 24.11 -3.04 6.17
N TYR A 225 25.01 -3.67 5.45
CA TYR A 225 24.82 -4.98 4.84
C TYR A 225 26.00 -5.90 5.12
N GLU A 226 25.69 -7.16 5.42
CA GLU A 226 26.62 -8.27 5.49
C GLU A 226 26.10 -9.44 4.65
N ARG A 227 27.02 -10.12 3.92
CA ARG A 227 26.62 -11.15 2.97
C ARG A 227 26.45 -12.54 3.62
N ASP A 228 27.36 -12.94 4.50
CA ASP A 228 27.44 -14.30 5.05
C ASP A 228 27.51 -14.30 6.58
N PRO A 229 26.40 -14.57 7.30
CA PRO A 229 25.03 -14.73 6.78
C PRO A 229 24.45 -13.39 6.31
N THR A 230 23.53 -13.43 5.33
CA THR A 230 22.93 -12.19 4.85
C THR A 230 22.16 -11.50 5.97
N LYS A 231 22.69 -10.34 6.39
CA LYS A 231 22.08 -9.47 7.40
C LYS A 231 22.00 -8.04 6.89
N ARG A 232 20.96 -7.34 7.32
CA ARG A 232 20.74 -5.94 6.99
C ARG A 232 20.35 -5.16 8.22
N ARG A 233 20.84 -3.93 8.31
CA ARG A 233 20.46 -2.99 9.36
C ARG A 233 20.27 -1.63 8.76
N GLU A 234 19.12 -1.00 9.04
CA GLU A 234 18.88 0.40 8.72
C GLU A 234 18.65 1.18 10.01
N VAL A 235 19.41 2.24 10.22
CA VAL A 235 19.29 3.12 11.38
C VAL A 235 18.77 4.48 10.91
N ILE A 236 17.48 4.73 11.13
CA ILE A 236 16.82 5.98 10.72
C ILE A 236 17.19 7.08 11.71
N LYS A 237 17.96 8.08 11.24
CA LYS A 237 18.44 9.24 12.00
C LYS A 237 17.46 10.42 11.95
N GLY A 238 16.72 10.53 10.88
CA GLY A 238 15.73 11.58 10.69
C GLY A 238 14.58 11.11 9.82
N SER A 239 13.35 11.46 10.21
CA SER A 239 12.14 11.21 9.43
C SER A 239 11.20 12.39 9.56
N LYS A 240 10.90 13.06 8.44
CA LYS A 240 9.99 14.20 8.39
C LYS A 240 8.91 13.95 7.36
N THR A 241 7.66 13.98 7.81
CA THR A 241 6.50 13.75 6.95
C THR A 241 5.56 14.93 7.00
N VAL A 242 5.12 15.39 5.84
CA VAL A 242 4.16 16.48 5.69
C VAL A 242 3.02 16.03 4.81
N GLY A 243 1.78 16.14 5.29
CA GLY A 243 0.57 15.67 4.63
C GLY A 243 -0.22 14.70 5.50
N LEU A 244 -0.72 13.62 4.92
CA LEU A 244 -1.48 12.59 5.63
C LEU A 244 -0.60 11.88 6.67
N ASN A 245 -0.83 12.19 7.94
CA ASN A 245 -0.04 11.61 9.03
C ASN A 245 -0.62 10.24 9.45
N ASN A 246 -0.13 9.17 8.83
CA ASN A 246 -0.42 7.80 9.22
C ASN A 246 0.89 7.10 9.58
N GLU A 247 1.01 6.58 10.82
CA GLU A 247 2.22 5.91 11.31
C GLU A 247 2.64 4.73 10.42
N SER A 248 1.66 3.99 9.91
CA SER A 248 1.93 2.86 9.01
C SER A 248 2.40 3.33 7.64
N VAL A 249 1.82 4.39 7.09
CA VAL A 249 2.27 5.00 5.85
C VAL A 249 3.71 5.47 6.00
N SER A 250 4.04 6.15 7.10
CA SER A 250 5.41 6.60 7.38
C SER A 250 6.41 5.44 7.53
N LYS A 251 6.01 4.32 8.16
CA LYS A 251 6.87 3.14 8.31
C LYS A 251 7.10 2.44 6.97
N TYR A 252 6.06 2.27 6.15
CA TYR A 252 6.17 1.65 4.83
C TYR A 252 6.78 2.58 3.78
N LEU A 253 6.54 3.88 3.87
CA LEU A 253 7.14 4.87 2.98
C LEU A 253 8.54 5.27 3.43
N GLY A 254 8.81 5.32 4.73
CA GLY A 254 10.13 5.56 5.31
C GLY A 254 11.09 4.38 5.18
N GLY A 255 10.56 3.15 5.26
CA GLY A 255 11.26 1.89 4.98
C GLY A 255 11.04 1.37 3.57
N MET A 256 10.67 2.22 2.62
CA MET A 256 10.58 1.88 1.20
C MET A 256 11.97 1.78 0.56
N GLU A 257 12.82 0.95 1.12
CA GLU A 257 13.86 0.37 0.29
C GLU A 257 13.18 -0.59 -0.70
N GLN A 258 12.64 -0.05 -1.78
CA GLN A 258 12.50 -0.87 -2.96
C GLN A 258 13.92 -1.08 -3.47
N ASN A 259 14.55 -2.14 -2.97
CA ASN A 259 15.86 -2.54 -3.42
C ASN A 259 15.72 -3.09 -4.84
N ILE A 260 15.66 -2.18 -5.80
CA ILE A 260 15.67 -2.51 -7.20
C ILE A 260 17.13 -2.83 -7.55
N ASP A 261 17.34 -4.03 -8.00
CA ASP A 261 18.63 -4.49 -8.48
C ASP A 261 18.43 -5.12 -9.84
N PHE A 262 18.82 -4.40 -10.88
CA PHE A 262 18.68 -4.88 -12.25
C PHE A 262 19.71 -5.94 -12.64
N TYR A 263 20.75 -6.16 -11.83
CA TYR A 263 21.66 -7.30 -12.03
C TYR A 263 21.00 -8.63 -11.67
N ASN A 264 19.94 -8.63 -10.85
CA ASN A 264 19.10 -9.79 -10.63
C ASN A 264 18.34 -10.20 -11.89
N ASN A 265 18.02 -11.48 -12.02
CA ASN A 265 17.26 -11.98 -13.17
C ASN A 265 15.82 -11.43 -13.20
N PHE A 266 15.28 -11.07 -12.04
CA PHE A 266 13.92 -10.56 -11.89
C PHE A 266 13.89 -9.34 -10.97
N ILE A 267 13.20 -8.30 -11.42
CA ILE A 267 12.99 -7.06 -10.68
C ILE A 267 11.57 -7.07 -10.12
N PRO A 268 11.38 -6.96 -8.79
CA PRO A 268 10.06 -6.85 -8.19
C PRO A 268 9.47 -5.48 -8.50
N VAL A 269 8.22 -5.47 -8.98
CA VAL A 269 7.41 -4.26 -9.17
C VAL A 269 6.02 -4.54 -8.62
N PHE A 270 5.70 -3.96 -7.48
CA PHE A 270 4.49 -4.25 -6.70
C PHE A 270 4.36 -5.75 -6.38
N ASP A 271 3.24 -6.37 -6.79
CA ASP A 271 2.95 -7.80 -6.58
C ASP A 271 3.60 -8.73 -7.62
N LYS A 272 4.31 -8.19 -8.63
CA LYS A 272 4.86 -8.94 -9.76
C LYS A 272 6.37 -8.86 -9.84
N ARG A 273 6.95 -9.88 -10.46
CA ARG A 273 8.37 -9.90 -10.83
C ARG A 273 8.51 -9.78 -12.35
N PHE A 274 9.26 -8.79 -12.77
CA PHE A 274 9.56 -8.49 -14.16
C PHE A 274 10.94 -9.05 -14.52
N VAL A 275 11.06 -9.56 -15.74
CA VAL A 275 12.36 -10.03 -16.25
C VAL A 275 13.29 -8.83 -16.42
N SER A 276 14.44 -8.86 -15.79
CA SER A 276 15.48 -7.83 -15.99
C SER A 276 16.02 -7.87 -17.41
N PRO A 277 16.33 -6.71 -18.02
CA PRO A 277 17.05 -6.70 -19.27
C PRO A 277 18.45 -7.32 -19.18
N LEU A 278 19.00 -7.43 -17.97
CA LEU A 278 20.28 -8.12 -17.69
C LEU A 278 20.10 -9.52 -17.12
N SER A 279 18.91 -10.09 -17.25
CA SER A 279 18.65 -11.50 -16.89
C SER A 279 19.52 -12.45 -17.70
N ASN A 280 19.92 -13.58 -17.11
CA ASN A 280 20.67 -14.62 -17.81
C ASN A 280 20.01 -15.11 -19.12
N ASN A 281 18.68 -15.04 -19.18
CA ASN A 281 17.85 -15.39 -20.33
C ASN A 281 17.24 -14.14 -20.98
N GLY A 282 17.88 -12.98 -20.84
CA GLY A 282 17.35 -11.70 -21.35
C GLY A 282 17.17 -11.71 -22.86
N ASP A 283 18.04 -12.42 -23.60
CA ASP A 283 17.93 -12.57 -25.05
C ASP A 283 16.66 -13.29 -25.53
N PHE A 284 16.00 -14.07 -24.67
CA PHE A 284 14.68 -14.65 -24.99
C PHE A 284 13.55 -13.60 -24.99
N TYR A 285 13.68 -12.59 -24.16
CA TYR A 285 12.65 -11.57 -23.92
C TYR A 285 12.89 -10.25 -24.63
N TYR A 286 14.16 -9.87 -24.85
CA TYR A 286 14.55 -8.55 -25.35
C TYR A 286 15.32 -8.60 -26.67
N ARG A 287 15.20 -7.52 -27.44
CA ARG A 287 16.11 -7.15 -28.53
C ARG A 287 17.05 -6.06 -28.00
N TYR A 288 18.32 -6.18 -28.29
CA TYR A 288 19.34 -5.23 -27.87
C TYR A 288 19.93 -4.51 -29.08
N LYS A 289 20.15 -3.19 -28.95
CA LYS A 289 20.74 -2.37 -30.01
C LYS A 289 21.68 -1.34 -29.41
N ILE A 290 22.94 -1.30 -29.86
CA ILE A 290 23.83 -0.19 -29.57
C ILE A 290 23.45 0.95 -30.50
N VAL A 291 23.20 2.13 -29.93
CA VAL A 291 22.80 3.32 -30.71
C VAL A 291 23.85 4.40 -30.69
N ASP A 292 24.74 4.40 -29.69
CA ASP A 292 25.68 5.46 -29.51
C ASP A 292 26.88 5.08 -28.65
N THR A 293 27.92 5.89 -28.70
CA THR A 293 29.12 5.80 -27.87
C THR A 293 29.53 7.19 -27.41
N GLN A 294 29.83 7.35 -26.13
CA GLN A 294 30.23 8.62 -25.54
C GLN A 294 31.45 8.48 -24.65
N TYR A 295 32.14 9.60 -24.46
CA TYR A 295 33.22 9.75 -23.51
C TYR A 295 32.78 10.66 -22.37
N VAL A 296 32.78 10.14 -21.14
CA VAL A 296 32.51 10.90 -19.93
C VAL A 296 33.76 10.83 -19.05
N ASN A 297 34.39 11.93 -18.73
CA ASN A 297 35.63 11.97 -17.94
C ASN A 297 36.70 10.96 -18.45
N SER A 298 36.99 11.02 -19.76
CA SER A 298 37.95 10.13 -20.45
C SER A 298 37.58 8.65 -20.50
N ARG A 299 36.39 8.24 -20.03
CA ARG A 299 35.91 6.87 -20.09
C ARG A 299 34.89 6.69 -21.22
N ARG A 300 35.03 5.62 -21.97
CA ARG A 300 34.15 5.27 -23.07
C ARG A 300 32.90 4.56 -22.53
N LEU A 301 31.72 5.09 -22.85
CA LEU A 301 30.42 4.52 -22.52
C LEU A 301 29.69 4.13 -23.79
N LEU A 302 29.10 2.95 -23.80
CA LEU A 302 28.27 2.43 -24.86
C LEU A 302 26.79 2.56 -24.50
N HIS A 303 25.99 3.15 -25.36
CA HIS A 303 24.54 3.28 -25.15
C HIS A 303 23.81 2.09 -25.73
N LEU A 304 23.22 1.27 -24.87
CA LEU A 304 22.48 0.06 -25.23
C LEU A 304 21.00 0.30 -24.97
N ILE A 305 20.17 0.18 -26.01
CA ILE A 305 18.72 0.16 -25.91
C ILE A 305 18.25 -1.29 -25.89
N PHE A 306 17.23 -1.56 -25.06
CA PHE A 306 16.55 -2.85 -25.01
C PHE A 306 15.04 -2.67 -25.17
N THR A 307 14.44 -3.50 -26.01
CA THR A 307 13.00 -3.48 -26.31
C THR A 307 12.41 -4.86 -26.19
N PRO A 308 11.16 -5.01 -25.69
CA PRO A 308 10.48 -6.29 -25.63
C PRO A 308 10.34 -6.97 -26.99
N LYS A 309 10.59 -8.28 -27.06
CA LYS A 309 10.32 -9.07 -28.26
C LYS A 309 8.83 -9.29 -28.48
N ARG A 310 8.07 -9.40 -27.41
CA ARG A 310 6.63 -9.72 -27.43
C ARG A 310 5.87 -8.78 -26.48
N LYS A 311 4.69 -8.35 -26.89
CA LYS A 311 3.80 -7.49 -26.08
C LYS A 311 3.10 -8.30 -24.98
N GLY A 312 2.82 -7.66 -23.85
CA GLY A 312 2.07 -8.24 -22.74
C GLY A 312 2.87 -9.17 -21.83
N GLU A 313 4.17 -9.28 -22.03
CA GLU A 313 5.07 -9.94 -21.08
C GLU A 313 5.42 -9.03 -19.92
N SER A 314 5.85 -9.62 -18.79
CA SER A 314 6.34 -8.86 -17.65
C SER A 314 7.80 -8.47 -17.89
N VAL A 315 8.00 -7.47 -18.72
CA VAL A 315 9.29 -6.96 -19.17
C VAL A 315 9.29 -5.43 -19.19
N PHE A 316 10.47 -4.85 -19.31
CA PHE A 316 10.67 -3.41 -19.43
C PHE A 316 11.05 -3.03 -20.86
N GLU A 317 10.89 -1.79 -21.22
CA GLU A 317 11.61 -1.13 -22.28
C GLU A 317 12.54 -0.07 -21.68
N GLY A 318 13.62 0.25 -22.37
CA GLY A 318 14.53 1.28 -21.86
C GLY A 318 15.91 1.21 -22.45
N ASP A 319 16.85 1.79 -21.71
CA ASP A 319 18.22 1.96 -22.15
C ASP A 319 19.20 1.92 -20.98
N CYS A 320 20.45 1.65 -21.28
CA CYS A 320 21.53 1.77 -20.31
C CYS A 320 22.84 2.27 -20.95
N TRP A 321 23.62 2.94 -20.12
CA TRP A 321 24.98 3.35 -20.41
C TRP A 321 25.95 2.40 -19.76
N VAL A 322 26.84 1.83 -20.56
CA VAL A 322 27.72 0.71 -20.18
C VAL A 322 29.16 1.13 -20.35
N HIS A 323 29.97 1.00 -19.34
CA HIS A 323 31.42 1.22 -19.42
C HIS A 323 32.07 0.11 -20.26
N ASP A 324 32.85 0.48 -21.26
CA ASP A 324 33.33 -0.43 -22.32
C ASP A 324 34.33 -1.50 -21.84
N SER A 325 35.04 -1.22 -20.76
CA SER A 325 36.12 -2.08 -20.25
C SER A 325 35.64 -2.99 -19.12
N SER A 326 34.90 -2.46 -18.13
CA SER A 326 34.38 -3.22 -16.99
C SER A 326 33.01 -3.82 -17.24
N PHE A 327 32.30 -3.37 -18.30
CA PHE A 327 30.91 -3.71 -18.60
C PHE A 327 29.93 -3.36 -17.46
N ALA A 328 30.35 -2.49 -16.55
CA ALA A 328 29.49 -1.94 -15.48
C ALA A 328 28.50 -0.94 -16.06
N ILE A 329 27.32 -0.90 -15.45
CA ILE A 329 26.28 0.07 -15.80
C ILE A 329 26.57 1.38 -15.07
N GLN A 330 26.61 2.48 -15.82
CA GLN A 330 26.71 3.82 -15.28
C GLN A 330 25.34 4.45 -15.07
N LYS A 331 24.39 4.13 -15.96
CA LYS A 331 22.99 4.54 -15.83
C LYS A 331 22.08 3.48 -16.44
N MET A 332 20.97 3.21 -15.77
CA MET A 332 19.90 2.33 -16.25
C MET A 332 18.58 3.08 -16.21
N THR A 333 17.85 3.06 -17.31
CA THR A 333 16.46 3.56 -17.39
C THR A 333 15.54 2.41 -17.75
N LEU A 334 14.60 2.08 -16.87
CA LEU A 334 13.58 1.07 -17.08
C LEU A 334 12.22 1.75 -17.17
N ARG A 335 11.46 1.47 -18.20
CA ARG A 335 10.08 1.91 -18.37
C ARG A 335 9.18 0.69 -18.50
N LEU A 336 8.00 0.78 -17.91
CA LEU A 336 7.01 -0.27 -18.04
C LEU A 336 6.45 -0.25 -19.47
N ASP A 337 6.46 -1.41 -20.16
CA ASP A 337 5.76 -1.54 -21.44
C ASP A 337 4.26 -1.24 -21.24
N ALA A 338 3.68 -0.43 -22.13
CA ALA A 338 2.28 -0.01 -22.04
C ALA A 338 1.29 -1.19 -22.08
N SER A 339 1.72 -2.36 -22.58
CA SER A 339 0.92 -3.58 -22.59
C SER A 339 1.08 -4.44 -21.34
N ALA A 340 1.95 -4.08 -20.42
CA ALA A 340 2.14 -4.80 -19.18
C ALA A 340 0.88 -4.75 -18.30
N ASN A 341 0.52 -5.90 -17.72
CA ASN A 341 -0.67 -6.03 -16.90
C ASN A 341 -0.36 -5.75 -15.43
N VAL A 342 -0.23 -4.47 -15.07
CA VAL A 342 -0.12 -4.03 -13.67
C VAL A 342 -1.37 -3.22 -13.32
N ASN A 343 -2.03 -3.59 -12.23
CA ASN A 343 -3.28 -2.93 -11.83
C ASN A 343 -3.03 -1.47 -11.50
N PHE A 344 -3.94 -0.61 -11.98
CA PHE A 344 -3.97 0.83 -11.71
C PHE A 344 -2.73 1.61 -12.16
N VAL A 345 -1.65 0.94 -12.60
CA VAL A 345 -0.45 1.59 -13.12
C VAL A 345 -0.65 1.96 -14.57
N GLN A 346 -0.55 3.24 -14.87
CA GLN A 346 -0.57 3.79 -16.21
C GLN A 346 0.85 3.89 -16.78
N GLU A 347 1.76 4.42 -15.99
CA GLU A 347 3.16 4.61 -16.35
C GLU A 347 4.04 4.29 -15.14
N LEU A 348 5.22 3.72 -15.40
CA LEU A 348 6.24 3.51 -14.40
C LEU A 348 7.60 3.68 -15.04
N SER A 349 8.47 4.42 -14.35
CA SER A 349 9.85 4.63 -14.75
C SER A 349 10.77 4.44 -13.55
N ILE A 350 11.86 3.72 -13.76
CA ILE A 350 12.93 3.50 -12.78
C ILE A 350 14.21 3.99 -13.41
N ILE A 351 14.96 4.83 -12.72
CA ILE A 351 16.23 5.36 -13.18
C ILE A 351 17.24 5.13 -12.07
N GLU A 352 18.31 4.41 -12.38
CA GLU A 352 19.42 4.20 -11.46
C GLU A 352 20.70 4.81 -12.07
N GLU A 353 21.40 5.60 -11.29
CA GLU A 353 22.65 6.25 -11.65
C GLU A 353 23.77 5.74 -10.74
N PHE A 354 24.88 5.38 -11.34
CA PHE A 354 26.05 4.85 -10.65
C PHE A 354 27.22 5.83 -10.79
N SER A 355 27.92 6.03 -9.72
CA SER A 355 29.17 6.79 -9.70
C SER A 355 30.34 5.89 -9.37
N LEU A 356 31.52 6.34 -9.79
CA LEU A 356 32.73 5.59 -9.52
C LEU A 356 33.28 6.00 -8.15
N ILE A 357 33.42 5.02 -7.28
CA ILE A 357 33.98 5.18 -5.94
C ILE A 357 35.45 4.72 -5.97
N ASN A 358 36.34 5.53 -5.42
CA ASN A 358 37.79 5.26 -5.37
C ASN A 358 38.38 4.88 -6.74
N ASP A 359 37.87 5.48 -7.82
CA ASP A 359 38.32 5.26 -9.21
C ASP A 359 38.27 3.83 -9.74
N THR A 360 37.70 2.89 -8.99
CA THR A 360 37.69 1.45 -9.34
C THR A 360 36.34 0.80 -9.34
N THR A 361 35.42 1.24 -8.47
CA THR A 361 34.15 0.55 -8.21
C THR A 361 32.96 1.39 -8.57
N TRP A 362 32.14 0.91 -9.50
CA TRP A 362 30.85 1.51 -9.77
C TRP A 362 29.86 1.14 -8.66
N PHE A 363 29.25 2.16 -8.05
CA PHE A 363 28.26 1.95 -7.01
C PHE A 363 27.07 2.91 -7.20
N LEU A 364 25.91 2.48 -6.73
CA LEU A 364 24.66 3.25 -6.82
C LEU A 364 24.83 4.58 -6.10
N SER A 365 24.59 5.68 -6.81
CA SER A 365 24.65 7.04 -6.28
C SER A 365 23.28 7.68 -6.17
N LYS A 366 22.37 7.32 -7.06
CA LYS A 366 21.00 7.85 -7.08
C LYS A 366 20.05 6.87 -7.74
N ASP A 367 18.88 6.70 -7.16
CA ASP A 367 17.74 6.06 -7.83
C ASP A 367 16.51 6.98 -7.85
N LYS A 368 15.70 6.83 -8.87
CA LYS A 368 14.40 7.51 -9.00
C LYS A 368 13.37 6.50 -9.45
N PHE A 369 12.26 6.49 -8.75
CA PHE A 369 11.11 5.69 -9.05
C PHE A 369 9.90 6.60 -9.23
N VAL A 370 9.29 6.58 -10.41
CA VAL A 370 8.13 7.41 -10.74
C VAL A 370 7.02 6.49 -11.21
N VAL A 371 5.87 6.57 -10.56
CA VAL A 371 4.70 5.78 -10.90
C VAL A 371 3.47 6.66 -11.03
N ASN A 372 2.72 6.49 -12.10
CA ASN A 372 1.43 7.14 -12.34
C ASN A 372 0.31 6.12 -12.14
N LEU A 373 -0.50 6.33 -11.11
CA LEU A 373 -1.60 5.47 -10.69
C LEU A 373 -2.94 6.09 -11.06
N THR A 374 -3.79 5.34 -11.76
CA THR A 374 -5.13 5.78 -12.16
C THR A 374 -6.20 4.75 -11.76
N PRO A 375 -6.53 4.66 -10.46
CA PRO A 375 -7.43 3.64 -9.93
C PRO A 375 -8.85 3.72 -10.50
N LEU A 376 -9.28 4.92 -10.91
CA LEU A 376 -10.61 5.17 -11.47
C LEU A 376 -10.65 5.19 -13.01
N GLY A 377 -9.54 4.83 -13.67
CA GLY A 377 -9.40 4.81 -15.13
C GLY A 377 -8.57 5.97 -15.69
N ASN A 378 -8.08 5.81 -16.92
CA ASN A 378 -7.01 6.62 -17.53
C ASN A 378 -7.31 8.14 -17.68
N ASN A 379 -8.59 8.53 -17.71
CA ASN A 379 -9.01 9.94 -17.89
C ASN A 379 -9.61 10.54 -16.62
N ARG A 380 -9.39 9.90 -15.46
CA ARG A 380 -9.86 10.38 -14.18
C ARG A 380 -8.69 10.79 -13.30
N MET A 381 -9.00 11.53 -12.25
CA MET A 381 -8.01 11.92 -11.25
C MET A 381 -7.29 10.68 -10.71
N GLY A 382 -5.98 10.73 -10.73
CA GLY A 382 -5.10 9.68 -10.27
C GLY A 382 -4.06 10.22 -9.30
N MET A 383 -3.00 9.43 -9.08
CA MET A 383 -1.89 9.81 -8.20
C MET A 383 -0.56 9.56 -8.91
N ILE A 384 0.39 10.47 -8.73
CA ILE A 384 1.79 10.25 -9.11
C ILE A 384 2.60 10.07 -7.83
N GLY A 385 3.30 8.95 -7.73
CA GLY A 385 4.32 8.74 -6.70
C GLY A 385 5.71 8.96 -7.30
N ARG A 386 6.53 9.78 -6.64
CA ARG A 386 7.91 10.05 -7.02
C ARG A 386 8.81 9.78 -5.83
N LYS A 387 9.63 8.75 -5.93
CA LYS A 387 10.67 8.47 -4.95
C LYS A 387 12.02 8.83 -5.53
N THR A 388 12.81 9.56 -4.77
CA THR A 388 14.22 9.82 -5.08
C THR A 388 15.06 9.36 -3.90
N THR A 389 16.03 8.50 -4.17
CA THR A 389 16.98 8.02 -3.17
C THR A 389 18.39 8.43 -3.59
N THR A 390 19.18 8.91 -2.66
CA THR A 390 20.59 9.25 -2.90
C THR A 390 21.47 8.60 -1.85
N TYR A 391 22.65 8.17 -2.29
CA TYR A 391 23.61 7.38 -1.51
C TYR A 391 24.90 8.17 -1.35
N LYS A 392 25.40 8.29 -0.12
CA LYS A 392 26.66 8.96 0.22
C LYS A 392 27.45 8.14 1.23
N ASN A 393 28.67 8.54 1.50
CA ASN A 393 29.52 7.97 2.54
C ASN A 393 29.64 6.43 2.43
N ILE A 394 29.88 5.95 1.20
CA ILE A 394 29.89 4.50 0.89
C ILE A 394 31.21 3.88 1.39
N VAL A 395 31.12 2.83 2.16
CA VAL A 395 32.25 2.09 2.74
C VAL A 395 32.11 0.61 2.41
N PHE A 396 33.22 -0.05 2.04
CA PHE A 396 33.26 -1.45 1.67
C PHE A 396 34.22 -2.24 2.55
N ASN A 397 33.85 -3.46 2.90
CA ASN A 397 34.66 -4.46 3.59
C ASN A 397 35.36 -3.91 4.85
N ASP A 398 34.62 -3.11 5.63
CA ASP A 398 35.11 -2.49 6.85
C ASP A 398 34.55 -3.15 8.11
N SER A 399 35.38 -3.28 9.14
CA SER A 399 34.98 -3.89 10.40
C SER A 399 33.94 -3.09 11.19
N SER A 400 33.81 -1.79 10.93
CA SER A 400 32.79 -0.94 11.54
C SER A 400 31.37 -1.39 11.13
N VAL A 401 31.22 -1.87 9.90
CA VAL A 401 29.94 -2.40 9.39
C VAL A 401 29.53 -3.64 10.18
N ASN A 402 30.48 -4.57 10.43
CA ASN A 402 30.18 -5.77 11.20
C ASN A 402 29.74 -5.45 12.63
N ARG A 403 30.41 -4.47 13.30
CA ARG A 403 30.03 -4.03 14.64
C ARG A 403 28.60 -3.46 14.71
N GLU A 404 28.14 -2.80 13.67
CA GLU A 404 26.76 -2.33 13.60
C GLU A 404 25.78 -3.48 13.33
N ILE A 405 26.13 -4.41 12.45
CA ILE A 405 25.32 -5.60 12.14
C ILE A 405 25.19 -6.55 13.35
N GLU A 406 26.24 -6.66 14.18
CA GLU A 406 26.21 -7.48 15.40
C GLU A 406 25.16 -7.00 16.43
N LYS A 407 24.72 -5.75 16.36
CA LYS A 407 23.63 -5.22 17.19
C LYS A 407 22.26 -5.76 16.76
N ASN A 408 22.15 -6.38 15.60
CA ASN A 408 20.90 -6.93 15.10
C ASN A 408 20.39 -8.08 15.98
N LYS A 409 19.12 -8.02 16.30
CA LYS A 409 18.39 -9.11 16.95
C LYS A 409 17.78 -10.10 15.95
N ILE A 410 17.59 -9.65 14.70
CA ILE A 410 17.04 -10.42 13.56
C ILE A 410 17.88 -10.16 12.31
N LEU A 411 17.66 -10.94 11.25
CA LEU A 411 18.44 -10.81 10.01
C LEU A 411 18.25 -9.46 9.30
N GLU A 412 17.06 -8.91 9.35
CA GLU A 412 16.73 -7.59 8.77
C GLU A 412 16.12 -6.71 9.85
N GLU A 413 16.82 -5.68 10.28
CA GLU A 413 16.36 -4.80 11.35
C GLU A 413 16.36 -3.34 10.92
N VAL A 414 15.23 -2.67 11.17
CA VAL A 414 15.08 -1.20 11.00
C VAL A 414 14.88 -0.58 12.36
N VAL A 415 15.77 0.32 12.74
CA VAL A 415 15.79 0.99 14.05
C VAL A 415 15.63 2.49 13.86
N PHE A 416 14.73 3.08 14.63
CA PHE A 416 14.62 4.54 14.72
C PHE A 416 15.46 5.02 15.92
N THR A 417 16.27 6.05 15.72
CA THR A 417 16.88 6.76 16.85
C THR A 417 15.81 7.53 17.62
N ASP A 418 16.03 7.77 18.90
CA ASP A 418 15.04 8.43 19.77
C ASP A 418 14.60 9.81 19.24
N SER A 419 15.51 10.54 18.60
CA SER A 419 15.26 11.86 18.00
C SER A 419 14.82 11.82 16.54
N ALA A 420 14.69 10.66 15.92
CA ALA A 420 14.49 10.56 14.47
C ALA A 420 13.24 11.30 13.95
N ARG A 421 12.18 11.35 14.77
CA ARG A 421 10.90 11.99 14.39
C ARG A 421 10.83 13.47 14.76
N ASP A 422 11.69 13.93 15.64
CA ASP A 422 11.67 15.29 16.23
C ASP A 422 12.90 16.11 15.81
N GLN A 423 13.51 15.77 14.66
CA GLN A 423 14.66 16.49 14.15
C GLN A 423 14.31 17.93 13.75
N PRO A 424 15.07 18.93 14.24
CA PRO A 424 14.83 20.34 13.94
C PRO A 424 15.13 20.66 12.48
N ASP A 425 14.62 21.77 11.97
CA ASP A 425 14.85 22.22 10.60
C ASP A 425 16.34 22.43 10.27
N SER A 426 17.14 22.83 11.25
CA SER A 426 18.60 22.95 11.11
C SER A 426 19.29 21.64 10.77
N PHE A 427 18.80 20.52 11.34
CA PHE A 427 19.28 19.18 10.99
C PHE A 427 19.05 18.90 9.49
N TRP A 428 17.84 19.17 9.00
CA TRP A 428 17.50 18.94 7.60
C TRP A 428 18.28 19.83 6.64
N LEU A 429 18.54 21.09 7.00
CA LEU A 429 19.34 22.01 6.18
C LEU A 429 20.79 21.53 5.99
N SER A 430 21.35 20.86 7.00
CA SER A 430 22.75 20.39 6.95
C SER A 430 22.91 18.96 6.39
N HIS A 431 21.86 18.12 6.47
CA HIS A 431 21.98 16.69 6.13
C HIS A 431 21.20 16.28 4.87
N ARG A 432 20.40 17.15 4.27
CA ARG A 432 19.80 16.84 2.97
C ARG A 432 20.88 16.64 1.92
N HIS A 433 20.77 15.56 1.17
CA HIS A 433 21.66 15.32 0.03
C HIS A 433 21.34 16.24 -1.15
N GLU A 434 20.08 16.68 -1.27
CA GLU A 434 19.58 17.60 -2.27
C GLU A 434 18.63 18.61 -1.63
N GLU A 435 18.66 19.86 -2.10
CA GLU A 435 17.69 20.87 -1.66
C GLU A 435 16.27 20.52 -2.09
N LEU A 436 15.31 20.94 -1.30
CA LEU A 436 13.91 20.81 -1.66
C LEU A 436 13.58 21.66 -2.90
N SER A 437 12.84 21.08 -3.83
CA SER A 437 12.27 21.78 -4.97
C SER A 437 11.24 22.84 -4.52
N ARG A 438 10.84 23.70 -5.44
CA ARG A 438 9.78 24.69 -5.17
C ARG A 438 8.48 24.01 -4.78
N ASN A 439 8.11 22.94 -5.48
CA ASN A 439 6.87 22.21 -5.25
C ASN A 439 6.87 21.56 -3.85
N GLU A 440 7.98 20.94 -3.46
CA GLU A 440 8.14 20.38 -2.12
C GLU A 440 8.02 21.45 -1.02
N LYS A 441 8.70 22.58 -1.18
CA LYS A 441 8.57 23.72 -0.25
C LYS A 441 7.12 24.24 -0.17
N MET A 442 6.40 24.27 -1.31
CA MET A 442 4.99 24.64 -1.33
C MET A 442 4.10 23.65 -0.58
N VAL A 443 4.37 22.33 -0.66
CA VAL A 443 3.63 21.32 0.12
C VAL A 443 3.77 21.59 1.61
N TYR A 444 4.97 21.85 2.10
CA TYR A 444 5.18 22.20 3.51
C TYR A 444 4.31 23.38 3.93
N LYS A 445 4.37 24.49 3.20
CA LYS A 445 3.59 25.70 3.48
C LYS A 445 2.08 25.47 3.37
N MET A 446 1.64 24.72 2.37
CA MET A 446 0.23 24.39 2.15
C MET A 446 -0.33 23.56 3.31
N VAL A 447 0.41 22.54 3.75
CA VAL A 447 -0.02 21.68 4.85
C VAL A 447 -0.04 22.43 6.18
N ASP A 448 0.97 23.26 6.46
CA ASP A 448 0.96 24.12 7.66
C ASP A 448 -0.27 25.03 7.67
N THR A 449 -0.63 25.60 6.52
CA THR A 449 -1.85 26.42 6.39
C THR A 449 -3.11 25.59 6.63
N LEU A 450 -3.22 24.40 6.04
CA LEU A 450 -4.36 23.49 6.24
C LEU A 450 -4.52 23.08 7.69
N MET A 451 -3.41 22.71 8.34
CA MET A 451 -3.41 22.28 9.74
C MET A 451 -3.78 23.41 10.71
N SER A 452 -3.63 24.68 10.32
CA SER A 452 -4.08 25.83 11.10
C SER A 452 -5.58 26.13 10.93
N MET A 453 -6.26 25.51 9.96
CA MET A 453 -7.68 25.81 9.64
C MET A 453 -8.64 24.91 10.45
N PRO A 454 -9.51 25.45 11.33
CA PRO A 454 -10.48 24.63 12.07
C PRO A 454 -11.44 23.85 11.15
N ILE A 455 -11.80 24.43 10.02
CA ILE A 455 -12.67 23.79 9.03
C ILE A 455 -12.01 22.51 8.45
N PHE A 456 -10.71 22.52 8.23
CA PHE A 456 -9.96 21.35 7.76
C PHE A 456 -10.05 20.18 8.74
N HIS A 457 -9.92 20.45 10.05
CA HIS A 457 -10.08 19.43 11.08
C HIS A 457 -11.49 18.85 11.09
N THR A 458 -12.52 19.67 10.86
CA THR A 458 -13.90 19.19 10.75
C THR A 458 -14.06 18.26 9.56
N TYR A 459 -13.56 18.64 8.37
CA TYR A 459 -13.64 17.78 7.18
C TYR A 459 -12.85 16.48 7.32
N THR A 460 -11.65 16.55 7.86
CA THR A 460 -10.84 15.34 8.12
C THR A 460 -11.53 14.40 9.11
N ASN A 461 -12.16 14.93 10.14
CA ASN A 461 -12.92 14.13 11.10
C ASN A 461 -14.14 13.44 10.42
N VAL A 462 -14.86 14.17 9.57
CA VAL A 462 -16.00 13.61 8.82
C VAL A 462 -15.52 12.54 7.82
N LEU A 463 -14.44 12.79 7.07
CA LEU A 463 -13.87 11.81 6.14
C LEU A 463 -13.33 10.58 6.87
N ASN A 464 -12.67 10.78 8.00
CA ASN A 464 -12.22 9.68 8.84
C ASN A 464 -13.40 8.87 9.38
N PHE A 465 -14.47 9.53 9.85
CA PHE A 465 -15.69 8.85 10.30
C PHE A 465 -16.31 8.02 9.18
N ILE A 466 -16.46 8.58 7.97
CA ILE A 466 -17.00 7.83 6.82
C ILE A 466 -16.07 6.66 6.44
N GLY A 467 -14.76 6.91 6.37
CA GLY A 467 -13.78 5.94 5.88
C GLY A 467 -13.42 4.84 6.87
N THR A 468 -13.31 5.17 8.15
CA THR A 468 -12.95 4.20 9.21
C THR A 468 -14.18 3.64 9.91
N GLY A 469 -15.31 4.33 9.82
CA GLY A 469 -16.51 3.99 10.58
C GLY A 469 -16.57 4.62 11.98
N TYR A 470 -15.47 5.15 12.52
CA TYR A 470 -15.37 5.58 13.91
C TYR A 470 -15.38 7.10 14.06
N LEU A 471 -16.22 7.59 14.98
CA LEU A 471 -16.21 8.97 15.48
C LEU A 471 -15.36 9.04 16.75
N ASN A 472 -14.24 9.75 16.68
CA ASN A 472 -13.38 9.95 17.85
C ASN A 472 -13.83 11.19 18.65
N ILE A 473 -14.08 11.00 19.95
CA ILE A 473 -14.47 12.05 20.89
C ILE A 473 -13.49 12.01 22.09
N GLY A 474 -12.46 12.80 22.03
CA GLY A 474 -11.38 12.78 23.03
C GLY A 474 -10.71 11.40 23.11
N ASN A 475 -10.80 10.76 24.27
CA ASN A 475 -10.20 9.45 24.55
C ASN A 475 -11.09 8.26 24.12
N TYR A 476 -12.27 8.52 23.60
CA TYR A 476 -13.27 7.52 23.23
C TYR A 476 -13.55 7.54 21.74
N GLN A 477 -14.12 6.43 21.25
CA GLN A 477 -14.59 6.29 19.89
C GLN A 477 -15.98 5.65 19.86
N ILE A 478 -16.85 6.16 19.01
CA ILE A 478 -18.19 5.62 18.75
C ILE A 478 -18.20 5.05 17.33
N GLY A 479 -18.76 3.85 17.15
CA GLY A 479 -18.80 3.17 15.85
C GLY A 479 -18.18 1.78 15.90
N PRO A 480 -18.20 1.05 14.76
CA PRO A 480 -18.34 1.62 13.42
C PRO A 480 -19.81 1.87 13.01
N TRP A 481 -20.05 3.01 12.34
CA TRP A 481 -21.41 3.45 11.95
C TRP A 481 -22.13 2.46 11.03
N TYR A 482 -21.41 1.69 10.22
CA TYR A 482 -21.99 0.72 9.30
C TYR A 482 -22.59 -0.52 10.01
N ASN A 483 -22.35 -0.69 11.33
CA ASN A 483 -22.95 -1.71 12.17
C ASN A 483 -24.20 -1.20 12.92
N TRP A 484 -24.48 0.11 12.93
CA TRP A 484 -25.54 0.69 13.77
C TRP A 484 -26.94 0.23 13.39
N ILE A 485 -27.19 -0.01 12.11
CA ILE A 485 -28.49 -0.45 11.62
C ILE A 485 -28.27 -1.62 10.67
N TYR A 486 -28.94 -2.71 10.96
CA TYR A 486 -28.87 -3.94 10.20
C TYR A 486 -30.20 -4.68 10.23
N SER A 487 -30.45 -5.59 9.31
CA SER A 487 -31.66 -6.43 9.31
C SER A 487 -31.33 -7.86 8.88
N ASN A 488 -31.90 -8.83 9.59
CA ASN A 488 -31.86 -10.25 9.25
C ASN A 488 -33.20 -10.94 9.53
N GLU A 489 -33.35 -12.20 9.10
CA GLU A 489 -34.61 -12.94 9.19
C GLU A 489 -35.03 -13.23 10.64
N LEU A 490 -34.12 -13.36 11.58
CA LEU A 490 -34.40 -13.66 12.98
C LEU A 490 -34.65 -12.40 13.79
N GLN A 491 -33.76 -11.42 13.72
CA GLN A 491 -33.82 -10.20 14.53
C GLN A 491 -34.71 -9.11 13.92
N GLY A 492 -35.15 -9.30 12.67
CA GLY A 492 -35.82 -8.22 11.93
C GLY A 492 -34.93 -7.02 11.80
N LEU A 493 -35.42 -5.82 12.11
CA LEU A 493 -34.60 -4.64 12.27
C LEU A 493 -33.74 -4.80 13.53
N ARG A 494 -32.44 -4.54 13.42
CA ARG A 494 -31.51 -4.50 14.55
C ARG A 494 -30.87 -3.12 14.62
N VAL A 495 -30.83 -2.55 15.81
CA VAL A 495 -30.14 -1.30 16.11
C VAL A 495 -29.03 -1.60 17.12
N ARG A 496 -27.82 -1.14 16.84
CA ARG A 496 -26.63 -1.38 17.63
C ARG A 496 -25.93 -0.07 17.97
N PHE A 497 -25.40 0.03 19.17
CA PHE A 497 -24.57 1.15 19.64
C PHE A 497 -23.23 0.61 20.14
N ASP A 498 -22.15 1.11 19.57
CA ASP A 498 -20.77 0.72 19.87
C ASP A 498 -20.03 1.86 20.55
N LEU A 499 -19.30 1.53 21.60
CA LEU A 499 -18.44 2.45 22.34
C LEU A 499 -17.09 1.79 22.58
N GLY A 500 -16.02 2.52 22.35
CA GLY A 500 -14.66 2.05 22.63
C GLY A 500 -13.75 3.17 23.13
N THR A 501 -12.57 2.78 23.55
CA THR A 501 -11.47 3.70 23.84
C THR A 501 -10.54 3.80 22.64
N ASN A 502 -9.72 4.85 22.56
CA ASN A 502 -8.71 5.02 21.53
C ASN A 502 -7.31 5.19 22.15
N LYS A 503 -6.29 5.41 21.31
CA LYS A 503 -4.90 5.58 21.76
C LYS A 503 -4.68 6.79 22.70
N GLY A 504 -5.61 7.74 22.74
CA GLY A 504 -5.58 8.86 23.67
C GLY A 504 -5.93 8.45 25.12
N PHE A 505 -6.76 7.40 25.27
CA PHE A 505 -7.09 6.84 26.57
C PHE A 505 -5.88 6.12 27.17
N ASN A 506 -5.34 5.17 26.43
CA ASN A 506 -4.14 4.43 26.82
C ASN A 506 -3.44 3.90 25.58
N LYS A 507 -2.12 3.95 25.54
CA LYS A 507 -1.35 3.46 24.38
C LYS A 507 -1.27 1.92 24.31
N ASN A 508 -1.49 1.25 25.42
CA ASN A 508 -1.35 -0.22 25.53
C ASN A 508 -2.67 -0.95 25.76
N LEU A 509 -3.73 -0.24 26.15
CA LEU A 509 -5.05 -0.81 26.44
C LEU A 509 -6.12 -0.22 25.53
N ILE A 510 -6.86 -1.07 24.85
CA ILE A 510 -8.11 -0.71 24.17
C ILE A 510 -9.25 -1.51 24.79
N LEU A 511 -10.34 -0.82 25.08
CA LEU A 511 -11.61 -1.38 25.52
C LEU A 511 -12.64 -1.09 24.44
N HIS A 512 -13.47 -2.06 24.13
CA HIS A 512 -14.58 -1.90 23.21
C HIS A 512 -15.78 -2.70 23.73
N GLY A 513 -16.96 -2.27 23.36
CA GLY A 513 -18.19 -3.00 23.63
C GLY A 513 -19.35 -2.41 22.84
N TYR A 514 -20.40 -3.22 22.71
CA TYR A 514 -21.64 -2.77 22.11
C TYR A 514 -22.86 -3.36 22.80
N LEU A 515 -23.98 -2.66 22.62
CA LEU A 515 -25.34 -3.13 22.91
C LEU A 515 -26.15 -3.05 21.64
N ALA A 516 -26.88 -4.12 21.32
CA ALA A 516 -27.77 -4.17 20.17
C ALA A 516 -29.15 -4.72 20.61
N TYR A 517 -30.20 -4.25 19.95
CA TYR A 517 -31.55 -4.72 20.14
C TYR A 517 -32.17 -5.20 18.84
N GLY A 518 -32.62 -6.44 18.80
CA GLY A 518 -33.36 -7.02 17.69
C GLY A 518 -34.88 -6.86 17.89
N PHE A 519 -35.55 -6.26 16.95
CA PHE A 519 -37.00 -6.04 17.04
C PHE A 519 -37.82 -7.29 16.68
N GLY A 520 -37.22 -8.22 15.94
CA GLY A 520 -37.86 -9.49 15.56
C GLY A 520 -37.84 -10.51 16.69
N ASP A 521 -36.66 -10.76 17.22
CA ASP A 521 -36.46 -11.68 18.37
C ASP A 521 -36.71 -11.03 19.74
N ARG A 522 -36.86 -9.71 19.79
CA ARG A 522 -37.10 -8.89 20.99
C ARG A 522 -36.06 -9.11 22.08
N ALA A 523 -34.81 -9.34 21.68
CA ALA A 523 -33.71 -9.64 22.57
C ALA A 523 -32.62 -8.58 22.52
N TRP A 524 -31.90 -8.46 23.65
CA TRP A 524 -30.66 -7.70 23.72
C TRP A 524 -29.48 -8.60 23.34
N HIS A 525 -28.56 -8.04 22.60
CA HIS A 525 -27.29 -8.64 22.23
C HIS A 525 -26.16 -7.73 22.67
N GLU A 526 -25.09 -8.32 23.18
CA GLU A 526 -24.02 -7.55 23.79
C GLU A 526 -22.64 -8.16 23.55
N GLU A 527 -21.63 -7.29 23.56
CA GLU A 527 -20.23 -7.67 23.54
C GLU A 527 -19.43 -6.65 24.35
N ALA A 528 -18.45 -7.14 25.08
CA ALA A 528 -17.43 -6.33 25.72
C ALA A 528 -16.09 -7.01 25.58
N ASP A 529 -15.10 -6.29 25.06
CA ASP A 529 -13.77 -6.81 24.87
C ASP A 529 -12.68 -5.86 25.35
N ALA A 530 -11.53 -6.43 25.69
CA ALA A 530 -10.35 -5.71 26.14
C ALA A 530 -9.09 -6.33 25.52
N LEU A 531 -8.24 -5.52 24.93
CA LEU A 531 -6.93 -5.92 24.46
C LEU A 531 -5.85 -5.10 25.17
N TYR A 532 -4.95 -5.81 25.86
CA TYR A 532 -3.77 -5.21 26.47
C TYR A 532 -2.50 -5.65 25.72
N VAL A 533 -1.71 -4.67 25.28
CA VAL A 533 -0.46 -4.89 24.56
C VAL A 533 0.71 -4.67 25.52
N PHE A 534 1.33 -5.73 26.04
CA PHE A 534 2.50 -5.67 26.92
C PHE A 534 3.73 -5.19 26.18
N ASN A 535 3.95 -5.75 24.97
CA ASN A 535 5.07 -5.41 24.11
C ASN A 535 4.63 -5.47 22.63
N ARG A 536 5.17 -4.58 21.80
CA ARG A 536 4.89 -4.54 20.38
C ARG A 536 5.86 -5.36 19.53
N HIS A 537 7.14 -5.35 19.93
CA HIS A 537 8.23 -6.03 19.21
C HIS A 537 9.24 -6.64 20.19
N PRO A 538 9.29 -7.97 20.35
CA PRO A 538 8.34 -8.98 19.89
C PRO A 538 6.95 -8.75 20.51
N ARG A 539 5.89 -9.12 19.79
CA ARG A 539 4.53 -8.85 20.25
C ARG A 539 4.09 -9.76 21.38
N MET A 540 3.52 -9.17 22.41
CA MET A 540 2.91 -9.89 23.53
C MET A 540 1.59 -9.20 23.91
N THR A 541 0.49 -9.96 23.90
CA THR A 541 -0.84 -9.41 24.17
C THR A 541 -1.68 -10.33 25.03
N LEU A 542 -2.60 -9.71 25.77
CA LEU A 542 -3.70 -10.39 26.46
C LEU A 542 -5.01 -9.82 25.93
N TYR A 543 -5.89 -10.69 25.44
CA TYR A 543 -7.20 -10.34 24.92
C TYR A 543 -8.29 -11.08 25.67
N GLY A 544 -9.31 -10.37 26.10
CA GLY A 544 -10.49 -10.95 26.73
C GLY A 544 -11.74 -10.44 26.05
N ILE A 545 -12.74 -11.32 25.88
CA ILE A 545 -14.05 -10.97 25.33
C ILE A 545 -15.15 -11.71 26.08
N PHE A 546 -16.24 -11.01 26.33
CA PHE A 546 -17.56 -11.54 26.63
C PHE A 546 -18.50 -11.14 25.52
N ARG A 547 -19.24 -12.11 24.96
CA ARG A 547 -20.19 -11.86 23.90
C ARG A 547 -21.45 -12.72 24.08
N GLN A 548 -22.60 -12.11 23.85
CA GLN A 548 -23.86 -12.81 23.69
C GLN A 548 -24.54 -12.28 22.43
N ASP A 549 -24.37 -12.99 21.33
CA ASP A 549 -24.87 -12.53 20.02
C ASP A 549 -24.99 -13.70 19.03
N LEU A 550 -25.57 -13.43 17.87
CA LEU A 550 -25.68 -14.40 16.80
C LEU A 550 -24.31 -14.74 16.18
N ASP A 551 -24.09 -16.02 16.01
CA ASP A 551 -22.98 -16.57 15.24
C ASP A 551 -23.51 -17.23 13.96
N TYR A 552 -22.85 -16.88 12.85
CA TYR A 552 -23.18 -17.44 11.52
C TYR A 552 -22.30 -18.62 11.14
N GLY A 553 -21.56 -19.19 12.09
CA GLY A 553 -20.62 -20.29 11.84
C GLY A 553 -19.44 -19.92 10.95
N GLN A 554 -18.95 -18.71 11.06
CA GLN A 554 -17.88 -18.17 10.21
C GLN A 554 -16.51 -18.39 10.84
N GLN A 555 -15.87 -19.52 10.64
CA GLN A 555 -14.51 -19.76 11.13
C GLN A 555 -13.40 -19.28 10.18
N TYR A 556 -13.74 -18.88 8.92
CA TYR A 556 -12.76 -18.65 7.85
C TYR A 556 -13.05 -17.41 7.01
N TYR A 557 -13.83 -16.44 7.52
CA TYR A 557 -14.30 -15.33 6.72
C TYR A 557 -13.69 -14.00 7.17
N ASP A 558 -13.36 -13.18 6.18
CA ASP A 558 -13.06 -11.77 6.39
C ASP A 558 -14.29 -11.04 6.97
N GLU A 559 -14.08 -9.96 7.67
CA GLU A 559 -15.08 -9.14 8.37
C GLU A 559 -16.26 -8.66 7.52
N ILE A 560 -16.12 -8.69 6.17
CA ILE A 560 -17.16 -8.27 5.21
C ILE A 560 -18.46 -9.09 5.34
N THR A 561 -18.41 -10.26 5.92
CA THR A 561 -19.58 -11.15 6.10
C THR A 561 -20.25 -10.98 7.45
N SER A 562 -19.75 -10.10 8.31
CA SER A 562 -20.36 -9.78 9.58
C SER A 562 -21.62 -8.90 9.43
N ASP A 563 -22.35 -8.73 10.52
CA ASP A 563 -23.60 -7.97 10.61
C ASP A 563 -23.40 -6.49 10.34
N ASN A 564 -23.49 -6.08 9.09
CA ASN A 564 -23.45 -4.69 8.70
C ASN A 564 -24.38 -4.41 7.51
N ILE A 565 -24.59 -3.14 7.21
CA ILE A 565 -25.49 -2.71 6.12
C ILE A 565 -25.09 -3.25 4.73
N PHE A 566 -23.85 -3.66 4.55
CA PHE A 566 -23.33 -4.18 3.28
C PHE A 566 -23.49 -5.70 3.15
N ALA A 567 -23.74 -6.43 4.25
CA ALA A 567 -23.81 -7.88 4.26
C ALA A 567 -24.91 -8.44 3.34
N LEU A 568 -26.06 -7.77 3.28
CA LEU A 568 -27.18 -8.15 2.42
C LEU A 568 -26.84 -8.04 0.92
N ALA A 569 -26.00 -7.10 0.52
CA ALA A 569 -25.62 -6.88 -0.89
C ALA A 569 -24.70 -7.98 -1.44
N VAL A 570 -23.99 -8.68 -0.57
CA VAL A 570 -22.98 -9.66 -0.96
C VAL A 570 -23.43 -11.11 -0.80
N ARG A 571 -24.55 -11.34 -0.12
CA ARG A 571 -25.08 -12.68 0.16
C ARG A 571 -25.81 -13.28 -1.04
N LYS A 572 -25.67 -14.58 -1.26
CA LYS A 572 -26.44 -15.33 -2.26
C LYS A 572 -27.91 -15.43 -1.83
N PRO A 573 -28.87 -15.03 -2.67
CA PRO A 573 -30.29 -15.14 -2.34
C PRO A 573 -30.74 -16.61 -2.32
N LYS A 574 -31.83 -16.89 -1.60
CA LYS A 574 -32.49 -18.22 -1.50
C LYS A 574 -31.68 -19.30 -0.76
N ILE A 575 -30.60 -18.95 -0.09
CA ILE A 575 -29.92 -19.85 0.82
C ILE A 575 -30.49 -19.59 2.21
N PRO A 576 -31.11 -20.61 2.88
CA PRO A 576 -31.61 -20.45 4.25
C PRO A 576 -30.48 -20.00 5.19
N ILE A 577 -30.70 -18.92 5.91
CA ILE A 577 -29.74 -18.45 6.90
C ILE A 577 -29.80 -19.37 8.12
N LYS A 578 -28.65 -19.78 8.61
CA LYS A 578 -28.50 -20.59 9.82
C LYS A 578 -27.96 -19.70 10.91
N PHE A 579 -28.68 -19.59 12.01
CA PHE A 579 -28.35 -18.77 13.16
C PHE A 579 -28.13 -19.60 14.40
N ILE A 580 -27.08 -19.29 15.13
CA ILE A 580 -26.81 -19.81 16.47
C ILE A 580 -26.64 -18.60 17.38
N ASN A 581 -27.38 -18.54 18.47
CA ASN A 581 -27.08 -17.58 19.53
C ASN A 581 -25.92 -18.15 20.35
N LEU A 582 -24.82 -17.37 20.42
CA LEU A 582 -23.59 -17.76 21.09
C LEU A 582 -23.37 -16.89 22.29
N THR A 583 -23.25 -17.49 23.47
CA THR A 583 -22.61 -16.85 24.62
C THR A 583 -21.19 -17.35 24.72
N GLU A 584 -20.23 -16.41 24.63
CA GLU A 584 -18.78 -16.67 24.62
C GLU A 584 -18.07 -15.88 25.70
N GLN A 585 -17.19 -16.54 26.42
CA GLN A 585 -16.25 -15.95 27.37
C GLN A 585 -14.87 -16.47 27.03
N LYS A 586 -14.03 -15.61 26.44
CA LYS A 586 -12.72 -16.04 25.98
C LYS A 586 -11.62 -15.18 26.57
N LEU A 587 -10.52 -15.84 26.94
CA LEU A 587 -9.28 -15.21 27.32
C LEU A 587 -8.15 -15.78 26.46
N GLU A 588 -7.38 -14.90 25.84
CA GLU A 588 -6.31 -15.28 24.90
C GLU A 588 -5.01 -14.59 25.27
N TRP A 589 -3.95 -15.36 25.46
CA TRP A 589 -2.60 -14.88 25.65
C TRP A 589 -1.75 -15.22 24.43
N PHE A 590 -1.29 -14.19 23.73
CA PHE A 590 -0.41 -14.30 22.58
C PHE A 590 1.01 -13.84 22.96
N ASN A 591 2.01 -14.60 22.53
CA ASN A 591 3.42 -14.23 22.63
C ASN A 591 4.19 -14.68 21.41
N GLU A 592 5.07 -13.83 20.91
CA GLU A 592 5.97 -14.14 19.81
C GLU A 592 7.43 -13.93 20.19
N TRP A 593 8.33 -14.52 19.40
CA TRP A 593 9.76 -14.31 19.45
C TRP A 593 10.28 -13.80 18.10
N LEU A 594 11.43 -13.15 18.13
CA LEU A 594 12.03 -12.55 16.94
C LEU A 594 12.47 -13.55 15.88
N ASN A 595 12.54 -14.83 16.19
CA ASN A 595 12.87 -15.91 15.25
C ASN A 595 11.68 -16.39 14.42
N GLY A 596 10.50 -15.76 14.56
CA GLY A 596 9.28 -16.13 13.85
C GLY A 596 8.42 -17.18 14.54
N PHE A 597 8.83 -17.66 15.70
CA PHE A 597 8.01 -18.55 16.51
C PHE A 597 7.02 -17.74 17.35
N SER A 598 5.81 -18.23 17.52
CA SER A 598 4.80 -17.65 18.40
C SER A 598 3.90 -18.73 18.99
N PHE A 599 3.26 -18.42 20.10
CA PHE A 599 2.16 -19.24 20.62
C PHE A 599 0.96 -18.37 20.98
N THR A 600 -0.20 -19.01 20.93
CA THR A 600 -1.47 -18.47 21.45
C THR A 600 -2.05 -19.49 22.41
N LEU A 601 -2.22 -19.10 23.66
CA LEU A 601 -2.92 -19.89 24.66
C LEU A 601 -4.31 -19.28 24.85
N THR A 602 -5.37 -20.08 24.66
CA THR A 602 -6.75 -19.61 24.73
C THR A 602 -7.54 -20.46 25.73
N ALA A 603 -8.26 -19.83 26.62
CA ALA A 603 -9.33 -20.42 27.42
C ALA A 603 -10.67 -19.88 26.90
N ASP A 604 -11.60 -20.72 26.55
CA ASP A 604 -12.80 -20.36 25.83
C ASP A 604 -14.02 -21.14 26.32
N HIS A 605 -14.99 -20.43 26.86
CA HIS A 605 -16.29 -21.00 27.30
C HIS A 605 -17.36 -20.57 26.32
N LYS A 606 -18.03 -21.54 25.72
CA LYS A 606 -19.05 -21.35 24.69
C LYS A 606 -20.35 -22.08 25.08
N VAL A 607 -21.43 -21.34 24.98
CA VAL A 607 -22.78 -21.89 25.06
C VAL A 607 -23.51 -21.58 23.77
N TYR A 608 -23.78 -22.60 22.98
CA TYR A 608 -24.52 -22.46 21.73
C TYR A 608 -26.02 -22.72 21.94
N ASN A 609 -26.83 -21.83 21.38
CA ASN A 609 -28.26 -22.01 21.26
C ASN A 609 -28.66 -21.87 19.78
N PRO A 610 -28.85 -23.01 19.07
CA PRO A 610 -29.33 -22.99 17.68
C PRO A 610 -30.72 -22.39 17.58
N GLU A 611 -30.91 -21.44 16.68
CA GLU A 611 -32.18 -20.71 16.53
C GLU A 611 -32.88 -21.09 15.23
N LEU A 612 -32.33 -20.73 14.07
CA LEU A 612 -33.03 -20.87 12.79
C LEU A 612 -32.29 -21.81 11.85
N ASN A 613 -33.03 -22.75 11.23
CA ASN A 613 -32.54 -23.70 10.23
C ASN A 613 -31.41 -24.63 10.71
N LEU A 614 -31.32 -24.88 12.01
CA LEU A 614 -30.38 -25.80 12.66
C LEU A 614 -31.10 -26.66 13.69
N ALA A 615 -30.53 -27.84 14.00
CA ALA A 615 -31.06 -28.76 14.99
C ALA A 615 -31.08 -28.12 16.38
N PRO A 616 -32.24 -28.02 17.05
CA PRO A 616 -32.38 -27.40 18.35
C PRO A 616 -31.75 -28.25 19.48
N ILE A 617 -31.42 -27.60 20.60
CA ILE A 617 -30.81 -28.25 21.77
C ILE A 617 -31.61 -29.45 22.24
N SER A 618 -32.95 -29.38 22.19
CA SER A 618 -33.85 -30.43 22.63
C SER A 618 -33.60 -31.81 22.00
N GLU A 619 -33.05 -31.84 20.79
CA GLU A 619 -32.71 -33.09 20.11
C GLU A 619 -31.43 -33.76 20.64
N PHE A 620 -30.58 -33.00 21.37
CA PHE A 620 -29.30 -33.48 21.91
C PHE A 620 -29.35 -33.80 23.41
N VAL A 621 -30.43 -33.47 24.11
CA VAL A 621 -30.55 -33.69 25.56
C VAL A 621 -30.68 -35.19 25.86
N LYS A 622 -29.61 -35.82 26.33
CA LYS A 622 -29.56 -37.25 26.75
C LYS A 622 -29.27 -37.41 28.23
N GLY A 623 -29.19 -36.32 29.01
CA GLY A 623 -28.84 -36.32 30.44
C GLY A 623 -28.97 -34.93 31.09
N PRO A 624 -28.60 -34.80 32.36
CA PRO A 624 -28.60 -33.47 33.02
C PRO A 624 -27.54 -32.55 32.41
N GLY A 625 -27.89 -31.27 32.28
CA GLY A 625 -27.00 -30.22 31.76
C GLY A 625 -27.28 -29.84 30.32
N ASN A 626 -26.67 -28.77 29.88
CA ASN A 626 -26.77 -28.26 28.51
C ASN A 626 -25.72 -28.95 27.62
N PRO A 627 -26.11 -29.79 26.66
CA PRO A 627 -25.22 -30.52 25.77
C PRO A 627 -24.41 -29.59 24.87
N MET A 628 -24.84 -28.34 24.71
CA MET A 628 -24.15 -27.34 23.86
C MET A 628 -23.35 -26.33 24.69
N ASN A 629 -23.02 -26.66 25.94
CA ASN A 629 -22.12 -25.90 26.79
C ASN A 629 -20.75 -26.58 26.81
N GLY A 630 -19.72 -25.86 26.40
CA GLY A 630 -18.36 -26.37 26.34
C GLY A 630 -17.34 -25.34 26.87
N PHE A 631 -16.40 -25.81 27.67
CA PHE A 631 -15.20 -25.08 28.04
C PHE A 631 -13.99 -25.75 27.42
N GLU A 632 -13.19 -24.97 26.67
CA GLU A 632 -12.00 -25.50 26.00
C GLU A 632 -10.75 -24.66 26.29
N VAL A 633 -9.64 -25.36 26.39
CA VAL A 633 -8.33 -24.73 26.45
C VAL A 633 -7.55 -25.15 25.20
N SER A 634 -7.02 -24.18 24.47
CA SER A 634 -6.23 -24.46 23.27
C SER A 634 -4.86 -23.79 23.29
N LEU A 635 -3.89 -24.51 22.75
CA LEU A 635 -2.55 -24.01 22.46
C LEU A 635 -2.31 -24.07 20.96
N ASN A 636 -2.08 -22.90 20.36
CA ASN A 636 -1.64 -22.78 18.98
C ASN A 636 -0.17 -22.40 18.93
N LEU A 637 0.65 -23.22 18.28
CA LEU A 637 2.04 -22.97 18.00
C LEU A 637 2.19 -22.59 16.53
N ARG A 638 2.78 -21.44 16.26
CA ARG A 638 2.96 -20.95 14.89
C ARG A 638 4.40 -20.58 14.63
N PHE A 639 4.88 -20.97 13.45
CA PHE A 639 6.18 -20.56 12.94
C PHE A 639 6.02 -19.85 11.62
N ALA A 640 6.41 -18.58 11.54
CA ALA A 640 6.35 -17.73 10.37
C ALA A 640 7.60 -16.84 10.31
N PHE A 641 8.62 -17.34 9.62
CA PHE A 641 9.92 -16.67 9.55
C PHE A 641 9.83 -15.40 8.68
N LEU A 642 10.40 -14.28 9.16
CA LEU A 642 10.41 -12.97 8.50
C LEU A 642 9.03 -12.51 7.97
N GLU A 643 7.98 -12.82 8.71
CA GLU A 643 6.63 -12.37 8.37
C GLU A 643 6.52 -10.85 8.44
N LYS A 644 5.88 -10.26 7.45
CA LYS A 644 5.65 -8.82 7.33
C LYS A 644 4.26 -8.47 7.84
N PHE A 645 4.15 -7.35 8.56
CA PHE A 645 2.88 -6.92 9.14
C PHE A 645 2.57 -5.48 8.78
N PHE A 646 1.30 -5.22 8.51
CA PHE A 646 0.73 -3.89 8.61
C PHE A 646 0.25 -3.67 10.05
N GLU A 647 0.78 -2.67 10.73
CA GLU A 647 0.51 -2.44 12.14
C GLU A 647 -0.17 -1.10 12.39
N THR A 648 -1.16 -1.13 13.27
CA THR A 648 -1.76 0.04 13.90
C THR A 648 -1.32 0.10 15.37
N THR A 649 -1.84 1.04 16.14
CA THR A 649 -1.50 1.14 17.58
C THR A 649 -1.81 -0.15 18.35
N PHE A 650 -2.90 -0.85 18.02
CA PHE A 650 -3.37 -2.03 18.75
C PHE A 650 -3.38 -3.30 17.92
N TYR A 651 -3.68 -3.20 16.63
CA TYR A 651 -3.87 -4.35 15.75
C TYR A 651 -2.77 -4.45 14.71
N ARG A 652 -2.56 -5.65 14.23
CA ARG A 652 -1.68 -5.92 13.10
C ARG A 652 -2.32 -6.92 12.14
N THR A 653 -2.08 -6.74 10.87
CA THR A 653 -2.52 -7.64 9.80
C THR A 653 -1.29 -8.21 9.10
N SER A 654 -1.24 -9.54 8.95
CA SER A 654 -0.17 -10.19 8.22
C SER A 654 -0.21 -9.81 6.74
N LEU A 655 0.94 -9.44 6.21
CA LEU A 655 1.20 -9.25 4.77
C LEU A 655 1.84 -10.50 4.15
N GLY A 656 1.98 -11.57 4.95
CA GLY A 656 2.61 -12.82 4.56
C GLY A 656 4.11 -12.87 4.79
N SER A 657 4.67 -14.01 4.50
CA SER A 657 6.10 -14.30 4.52
C SER A 657 6.56 -14.78 3.15
N ASP A 658 7.85 -14.65 2.88
CA ASP A 658 8.51 -15.28 1.73
C ASP A 658 8.94 -16.73 2.04
N TYR A 659 8.58 -17.24 3.22
CA TYR A 659 8.87 -18.59 3.72
C TYR A 659 7.59 -19.31 4.13
N PRO A 660 7.60 -20.66 4.18
CA PRO A 660 6.43 -21.42 4.64
C PRO A 660 6.00 -21.04 6.06
N ILE A 661 4.70 -21.01 6.28
CA ILE A 661 4.07 -20.78 7.57
C ILE A 661 3.49 -22.11 8.05
N ILE A 662 3.82 -22.48 9.29
CA ILE A 662 3.36 -23.71 9.95
C ILE A 662 2.52 -23.32 11.16
N ASP A 663 1.34 -23.89 11.27
CA ASP A 663 0.47 -23.79 12.45
C ASP A 663 0.16 -25.18 13.00
N VAL A 664 0.27 -25.33 14.31
CA VAL A 664 -0.11 -26.56 15.03
C VAL A 664 -0.97 -26.17 16.22
N LYS A 665 -2.22 -26.60 16.22
CA LYS A 665 -3.18 -26.30 17.31
C LYS A 665 -3.66 -27.56 17.99
N TYR A 666 -3.58 -27.55 19.31
CA TYR A 666 -4.19 -28.56 20.18
C TYR A 666 -5.27 -27.90 21.04
N THR A 667 -6.44 -28.52 21.10
CA THR A 667 -7.55 -28.05 21.94
C THR A 667 -8.07 -29.20 22.80
N ARG A 668 -8.29 -28.91 24.07
CA ARG A 668 -8.90 -29.83 25.04
C ARG A 668 -10.22 -29.27 25.54
N GLY A 669 -11.32 -30.01 25.32
CA GLY A 669 -12.59 -29.76 25.98
C GLY A 669 -12.57 -30.30 27.40
N ILE A 670 -12.88 -29.47 28.39
CA ILE A 670 -12.77 -29.75 29.81
C ILE A 670 -14.18 -29.78 30.42
N PRO A 671 -14.64 -30.92 30.95
CA PRO A 671 -15.93 -31.01 31.59
C PRO A 671 -15.91 -30.37 33.02
N ASN A 672 -17.09 -30.07 33.54
CA ASN A 672 -17.33 -29.54 34.88
C ASN A 672 -16.73 -28.16 35.19
N VAL A 673 -16.35 -27.43 34.15
CA VAL A 673 -15.93 -26.02 34.24
C VAL A 673 -17.03 -25.15 33.62
N LEU A 674 -17.54 -24.15 34.33
CA LEU A 674 -18.63 -23.26 33.88
C LEU A 674 -19.85 -23.99 33.30
N GLY A 675 -20.17 -25.19 33.82
CA GLY A 675 -21.28 -25.99 33.36
C GLY A 675 -21.02 -26.79 32.07
N SER A 676 -19.79 -26.84 31.59
CA SER A 676 -19.40 -27.68 30.44
C SER A 676 -19.64 -29.15 30.73
N THR A 677 -20.22 -29.86 29.78
CA THR A 677 -20.44 -31.31 29.84
C THR A 677 -19.55 -32.08 28.88
N LEU A 678 -18.75 -31.38 28.07
CA LEU A 678 -18.05 -31.94 26.94
C LEU A 678 -16.59 -32.33 27.25
N THR A 679 -16.22 -33.54 26.79
CA THR A 679 -14.82 -34.02 26.85
C THR A 679 -14.37 -34.44 25.47
N TYR A 680 -13.36 -33.72 24.94
CA TYR A 680 -12.81 -34.01 23.63
C TYR A 680 -11.37 -33.48 23.48
N ASN A 681 -10.69 -33.93 22.42
CA ASN A 681 -9.43 -33.36 22.00
C ASN A 681 -9.51 -33.06 20.51
N LYS A 682 -8.99 -31.91 20.10
CA LYS A 682 -8.82 -31.52 18.67
C LYS A 682 -7.37 -31.30 18.38
N PHE A 683 -6.90 -31.87 17.29
CA PHE A 683 -5.58 -31.62 16.72
C PHE A 683 -5.76 -31.00 15.34
N TYR A 684 -5.05 -29.92 15.07
CA TYR A 684 -5.05 -29.24 13.77
C TYR A 684 -3.62 -28.91 13.40
N VAL A 685 -3.29 -29.13 12.14
CA VAL A 685 -2.00 -28.74 11.54
C VAL A 685 -2.26 -28.10 10.21
N SER A 686 -1.53 -27.05 9.89
CA SER A 686 -1.52 -26.48 8.54
C SER A 686 -0.10 -26.04 8.12
N LEU A 687 0.13 -26.12 6.82
CA LEU A 687 1.33 -25.65 6.15
C LEU A 687 0.89 -24.81 4.95
N SER A 688 1.27 -23.55 4.92
CA SER A 688 0.93 -22.65 3.82
C SER A 688 2.14 -21.86 3.34
N ASP A 689 2.18 -21.55 2.02
CA ASP A 689 3.25 -20.73 1.45
C ASP A 689 2.78 -20.04 0.16
N ILE A 690 3.51 -19.00 -0.25
CA ILE A 690 3.36 -18.32 -1.52
C ILE A 690 4.67 -18.41 -2.30
N VAL A 691 4.77 -19.39 -3.17
CA VAL A 691 5.95 -19.58 -4.03
C VAL A 691 5.84 -18.68 -5.25
N ARG A 692 6.79 -17.78 -5.43
CA ARG A 692 6.87 -16.94 -6.62
C ARG A 692 7.69 -17.62 -7.69
N ILE A 693 7.11 -17.83 -8.87
CA ILE A 693 7.72 -18.52 -10.03
C ILE A 693 7.79 -17.58 -11.24
N PRO A 694 8.57 -16.51 -11.19
CA PRO A 694 8.64 -15.56 -12.30
C PRO A 694 9.18 -16.21 -13.58
N PRO A 695 8.66 -15.88 -14.78
CA PRO A 695 7.63 -14.88 -15.04
C PRO A 695 6.19 -15.44 -15.00
N PHE A 696 5.98 -16.64 -14.44
CA PHE A 696 4.71 -17.36 -14.45
C PHE A 696 3.84 -17.05 -13.20
N GLY A 697 4.14 -15.95 -12.51
CA GLY A 697 3.34 -15.46 -11.40
C GLY A 697 3.66 -16.09 -10.05
N SER A 698 2.63 -16.49 -9.30
CA SER A 698 2.77 -17.05 -7.97
C SER A 698 1.82 -18.21 -7.73
N ILE A 699 2.28 -19.17 -6.95
CA ILE A 699 1.51 -20.31 -6.46
C ILE A 699 1.30 -20.11 -4.97
N TYR A 700 0.05 -20.07 -4.53
CA TYR A 700 -0.31 -20.25 -3.14
C TYR A 700 -0.74 -21.69 -2.91
N TYR A 701 -0.28 -22.29 -1.84
CA TYR A 701 -0.80 -23.57 -1.38
C TYR A 701 -1.03 -23.55 0.13
N ASN A 702 -2.02 -24.32 0.56
CA ASN A 702 -2.31 -24.56 1.96
C ASN A 702 -2.73 -26.01 2.13
N LEU A 703 -1.91 -26.79 2.80
CA LEU A 703 -2.19 -28.15 3.23
C LEU A 703 -2.61 -28.10 4.68
N PHE A 704 -3.78 -28.60 5.01
CA PHE A 704 -4.29 -28.56 6.37
C PHE A 704 -5.06 -29.85 6.71
N GLY A 705 -5.05 -30.20 7.98
CA GLY A 705 -5.79 -31.37 8.43
C GLY A 705 -6.00 -31.35 9.93
N GLY A 706 -6.93 -32.16 10.38
CA GLY A 706 -7.24 -32.26 11.80
C GLY A 706 -7.98 -33.52 12.17
N LYS A 707 -7.94 -33.82 13.48
CA LYS A 707 -8.69 -34.93 14.09
C LYS A 707 -9.26 -34.46 15.40
N THR A 708 -10.53 -34.73 15.58
CA THR A 708 -11.24 -34.56 16.84
C THR A 708 -11.56 -35.92 17.42
N THR A 709 -11.38 -36.12 18.71
CA THR A 709 -11.76 -37.34 19.45
C THR A 709 -12.76 -36.97 20.53
N GLY A 710 -13.72 -37.87 20.79
CA GLY A 710 -14.88 -37.64 21.69
C GLY A 710 -16.13 -37.29 20.92
N VAL A 711 -17.28 -37.59 21.55
CA VAL A 711 -18.60 -37.30 20.98
C VAL A 711 -19.00 -35.90 21.39
N GLN A 712 -19.41 -35.10 20.43
CA GLN A 712 -19.76 -33.70 20.66
C GLN A 712 -20.83 -33.21 19.68
N PRO A 713 -21.66 -32.25 20.08
CA PRO A 713 -22.66 -31.65 19.19
C PRO A 713 -22.00 -30.88 18.06
N TYR A 714 -22.75 -30.76 16.96
CA TYR A 714 -22.24 -30.21 15.69
C TYR A 714 -21.57 -28.83 15.79
N PRO A 715 -21.93 -27.88 16.70
CA PRO A 715 -21.22 -26.61 16.77
C PRO A 715 -19.77 -26.74 17.27
N PHE A 716 -19.46 -27.85 17.96
CA PHE A 716 -18.07 -28.13 18.40
C PHE A 716 -17.31 -29.04 17.46
N LEU A 717 -17.97 -29.63 16.44
CA LEU A 717 -17.29 -30.36 15.37
C LEU A 717 -16.66 -29.41 14.34
N ASN A 718 -15.88 -29.96 13.43
CA ASN A 718 -15.37 -29.18 12.32
C ASN A 718 -16.41 -29.12 11.21
N VAL A 719 -16.79 -27.90 10.84
CA VAL A 719 -17.75 -27.61 9.77
C VAL A 719 -16.98 -27.33 8.49
N ALA A 720 -17.36 -28.00 7.39
CA ALA A 720 -16.72 -27.71 6.10
C ALA A 720 -16.96 -26.25 5.68
N PRO A 721 -15.93 -25.56 5.19
CA PRO A 721 -16.01 -24.13 4.88
C PRO A 721 -16.82 -23.87 3.61
N GLY A 722 -18.12 -23.69 3.73
CA GLY A 722 -19.03 -23.30 2.66
C GLY A 722 -19.00 -21.78 2.40
N ASN A 723 -19.23 -21.35 1.16
CA ASN A 723 -19.31 -19.96 0.77
C ASN A 723 -20.71 -19.55 0.32
N GLU A 724 -21.41 -18.81 1.16
CA GLU A 724 -22.76 -18.31 0.89
C GLU A 724 -22.78 -16.88 0.34
N THR A 725 -21.61 -16.32 -0.02
CA THR A 725 -21.46 -14.98 -0.60
C THR A 725 -21.05 -15.04 -2.07
N TYR A 726 -21.25 -13.92 -2.80
CA TYR A 726 -20.77 -13.77 -4.17
C TYR A 726 -19.25 -13.53 -4.26
N TYR A 727 -18.61 -13.19 -3.15
CA TYR A 727 -17.17 -12.97 -3.15
C TYR A 727 -16.42 -14.30 -3.20
N TYR A 728 -15.34 -14.30 -3.99
CA TYR A 728 -14.38 -15.38 -3.96
C TYR A 728 -13.68 -15.43 -2.58
N ASN A 729 -13.68 -16.60 -1.98
CA ASN A 729 -12.93 -16.87 -0.77
C ASN A 729 -11.98 -18.05 -1.02
N LYS A 730 -10.67 -17.81 -0.85
CA LYS A 730 -9.64 -18.82 -1.12
C LYS A 730 -9.67 -20.00 -0.12
N TYR A 731 -10.34 -19.86 1.00
CA TYR A 731 -10.45 -20.89 2.04
C TYR A 731 -11.76 -21.67 2.01
N ALA A 732 -12.76 -21.21 1.26
CA ALA A 732 -14.09 -21.78 1.27
C ALA A 732 -14.48 -22.35 -0.09
N PHE A 733 -15.38 -23.33 -0.06
CA PHE A 733 -15.94 -24.02 -1.23
C PHE A 733 -17.20 -23.30 -1.71
N SER A 734 -17.18 -22.76 -2.91
CA SER A 734 -18.26 -21.92 -3.44
C SER A 734 -19.57 -22.67 -3.74
N LEU A 735 -19.54 -23.99 -3.82
CA LEU A 735 -20.72 -24.85 -4.03
C LEU A 735 -21.23 -25.50 -2.75
N MET A 736 -20.61 -25.25 -1.61
CA MET A 736 -21.05 -25.73 -0.32
C MET A 736 -21.77 -24.61 0.44
N ASN A 737 -22.77 -25.00 1.21
CA ASN A 737 -23.36 -24.13 2.23
C ASN A 737 -22.72 -24.40 3.59
N LYS A 738 -22.89 -23.46 4.52
CA LYS A 738 -22.47 -23.62 5.91
C LYS A 738 -23.30 -24.70 6.58
N TYR A 739 -22.71 -25.45 7.49
CA TYR A 739 -23.36 -26.56 8.20
C TYR A 739 -24.00 -27.61 7.27
N GLU A 740 -23.46 -27.77 6.06
CA GLU A 740 -23.90 -28.84 5.15
C GLU A 740 -23.14 -30.14 5.42
N TYR A 741 -21.84 -30.03 5.68
CA TYR A 741 -20.94 -31.14 5.96
C TYR A 741 -20.24 -30.98 7.29
N LEU A 742 -20.25 -32.07 8.10
CA LEU A 742 -19.53 -32.18 9.36
C LEU A 742 -18.47 -33.27 9.28
N HIS A 743 -17.38 -33.07 9.98
CA HIS A 743 -16.30 -34.03 10.08
C HIS A 743 -15.56 -33.91 11.41
N ASP A 744 -15.10 -35.04 11.93
CA ASP A 744 -14.17 -35.13 13.05
C ASP A 744 -12.77 -35.54 12.62
N GLN A 745 -12.59 -35.98 11.37
CA GLN A 745 -11.28 -36.17 10.74
C GLN A 745 -11.33 -35.57 9.35
N PHE A 746 -10.31 -34.79 9.00
CA PHE A 746 -10.27 -34.13 7.70
C PHE A 746 -8.84 -33.86 7.23
N LEU A 747 -8.70 -33.82 5.91
CA LEU A 747 -7.49 -33.38 5.23
C LEU A 747 -7.93 -32.50 4.06
N GLY A 748 -7.36 -31.33 3.97
CA GLY A 748 -7.66 -30.36 2.92
C GLY A 748 -6.44 -29.85 2.23
N PHE A 749 -6.60 -29.46 0.96
CA PHE A 749 -5.56 -28.85 0.15
C PHE A 749 -6.18 -27.75 -0.69
N ASN A 750 -5.71 -26.53 -0.50
CA ASN A 750 -6.06 -25.38 -1.33
C ASN A 750 -4.83 -25.02 -2.18
N PHE A 751 -5.02 -24.88 -3.45
CA PHE A 751 -3.99 -24.49 -4.41
C PHE A 751 -4.53 -23.39 -5.31
N GLU A 752 -3.80 -22.29 -5.44
CA GLU A 752 -4.12 -21.20 -6.34
C GLU A 752 -2.87 -20.81 -7.14
N HIS A 753 -2.96 -20.85 -8.46
CA HIS A 753 -1.90 -20.37 -9.35
C HIS A 753 -2.37 -19.10 -10.06
N ASN A 754 -1.80 -17.97 -9.69
CA ASN A 754 -1.97 -16.68 -10.34
C ASN A 754 -0.91 -16.52 -11.44
N ILE A 755 -1.25 -16.83 -12.69
CA ILE A 755 -0.34 -16.70 -13.84
C ILE A 755 -0.26 -15.23 -14.33
N GLY A 756 -1.08 -14.33 -13.79
CA GLY A 756 -1.23 -12.99 -14.33
C GLY A 756 -2.05 -12.96 -15.61
N ASN A 757 -1.52 -12.39 -16.69
CA ASN A 757 -2.26 -12.32 -17.95
C ASN A 757 -2.33 -13.65 -18.70
N GLY A 758 -1.49 -14.65 -18.39
CA GLY A 758 -1.56 -15.98 -18.99
C GLY A 758 -1.76 -15.97 -20.50
N ILE A 759 -2.80 -16.67 -20.99
CA ILE A 759 -3.18 -16.69 -22.40
C ILE A 759 -3.80 -15.38 -22.89
N PHE A 760 -4.35 -14.57 -22.01
CA PHE A 760 -5.01 -13.31 -22.37
C PHE A 760 -4.05 -12.26 -22.95
N ARG A 761 -2.74 -12.40 -22.75
CA ARG A 761 -1.72 -11.53 -23.36
C ARG A 761 -1.67 -11.64 -24.89
N PHE A 762 -2.07 -12.77 -25.44
CA PHE A 762 -2.02 -13.00 -26.91
C PHE A 762 -3.21 -12.36 -27.63
N LEU A 763 -4.32 -12.13 -26.94
CA LEU A 763 -5.54 -11.56 -27.51
C LEU A 763 -5.57 -10.03 -27.28
N PRO A 764 -5.69 -9.20 -28.35
CA PRO A 764 -5.62 -7.75 -28.21
C PRO A 764 -6.67 -7.14 -27.28
N ILE A 765 -7.91 -7.66 -27.30
CA ILE A 765 -9.02 -7.16 -26.49
C ILE A 765 -8.78 -7.47 -25.00
N THR A 766 -8.53 -8.73 -24.66
CA THR A 766 -8.32 -9.15 -23.26
C THR A 766 -7.05 -8.55 -22.67
N ARG A 767 -6.01 -8.32 -23.49
CA ARG A 767 -4.81 -7.59 -23.09
C ARG A 767 -5.12 -6.14 -22.72
N LYS A 768 -5.94 -5.43 -23.52
CA LYS A 768 -6.37 -4.05 -23.21
C LYS A 768 -7.21 -3.98 -21.91
N LEU A 769 -8.05 -4.99 -21.69
CA LEU A 769 -8.89 -5.11 -20.49
C LEU A 769 -8.11 -5.60 -19.26
N LYS A 770 -6.81 -5.92 -19.43
CA LYS A 770 -5.91 -6.37 -18.36
C LYS A 770 -6.44 -7.59 -17.59
N PHE A 771 -7.09 -8.55 -18.30
CA PHE A 771 -7.58 -9.76 -17.68
C PHE A 771 -6.45 -10.58 -17.06
N ARG A 772 -6.75 -11.18 -15.90
CA ARG A 772 -5.85 -12.08 -15.18
C ARG A 772 -6.41 -13.48 -15.17
N GLN A 773 -5.51 -14.46 -15.12
CA GLN A 773 -5.83 -15.87 -15.13
C GLN A 773 -5.39 -16.51 -13.82
N PHE A 774 -6.36 -17.14 -13.16
CA PHE A 774 -6.16 -17.91 -11.94
C PHE A 774 -6.58 -19.35 -12.19
N TYR A 775 -5.84 -20.28 -11.64
CA TYR A 775 -6.23 -21.66 -11.49
C TYR A 775 -6.37 -21.95 -10.02
N ASP A 776 -7.55 -22.38 -9.61
CA ASP A 776 -7.87 -22.70 -8.23
C ASP A 776 -8.31 -24.14 -8.13
N VAL A 777 -7.65 -24.92 -7.28
CA VAL A 777 -7.97 -26.30 -6.97
C VAL A 777 -8.12 -26.43 -5.47
N LYS A 778 -9.29 -26.87 -5.04
CA LYS A 778 -9.58 -27.12 -3.62
C LYS A 778 -10.04 -28.56 -3.46
N LEU A 779 -9.36 -29.25 -2.58
CA LEU A 779 -9.68 -30.64 -2.22
C LEU A 779 -9.95 -30.68 -0.71
N LEU A 780 -11.01 -31.36 -0.33
CA LEU A 780 -11.32 -31.63 1.05
C LEU A 780 -11.81 -33.08 1.15
N TRP A 781 -11.14 -33.84 1.98
CA TRP A 781 -11.59 -35.10 2.44
C TRP A 781 -12.02 -34.96 3.91
N GLY A 782 -13.16 -35.52 4.26
CA GLY A 782 -13.68 -35.49 5.61
C GLY A 782 -14.36 -36.79 5.97
N ARG A 783 -14.31 -37.16 7.25
CA ARG A 783 -15.00 -38.31 7.82
C ARG A 783 -15.64 -37.89 9.12
N LEU A 784 -16.87 -38.31 9.32
CA LEU A 784 -17.56 -38.27 10.59
C LEU A 784 -17.59 -39.67 11.18
N SER A 785 -17.11 -39.89 12.42
CA SER A 785 -17.14 -41.17 13.10
C SER A 785 -18.58 -41.64 13.31
N PRO A 786 -18.81 -42.95 13.39
CA PRO A 786 -20.18 -43.47 13.61
C PRO A 786 -20.82 -42.90 14.87
N GLU A 787 -20.04 -42.70 15.92
CA GLU A 787 -20.51 -42.17 17.20
C GLU A 787 -20.97 -40.71 17.06
N ASN A 788 -20.18 -39.86 16.40
CA ASN A 788 -20.56 -38.48 16.14
C ASN A 788 -21.68 -38.39 15.11
N ALA A 789 -21.72 -39.29 14.12
CA ALA A 789 -22.80 -39.35 13.14
C ALA A 789 -24.13 -39.73 13.83
N ALA A 790 -24.13 -40.76 14.66
CA ALA A 790 -25.31 -41.19 15.42
C ALA A 790 -25.76 -40.12 16.44
N TYR A 791 -24.86 -39.33 16.97
CA TYR A 791 -25.20 -38.27 17.91
C TYR A 791 -25.77 -37.02 17.22
N ASN A 792 -25.31 -36.67 16.05
CA ASN A 792 -25.64 -35.39 15.36
C ASN A 792 -26.73 -35.56 14.29
N ASN A 793 -27.00 -36.77 13.78
CA ASN A 793 -28.13 -37.00 12.87
C ASN A 793 -29.38 -37.27 13.69
N THR A 794 -30.28 -36.33 13.64
CA THR A 794 -31.58 -36.37 14.35
C THR A 794 -32.72 -36.68 13.37
N ALA A 795 -33.95 -36.83 13.85
CA ALA A 795 -35.10 -37.15 13.00
C ALA A 795 -35.34 -36.12 11.91
N ASP A 796 -35.14 -34.85 12.26
CA ASP A 796 -35.42 -33.70 11.38
C ASP A 796 -34.19 -33.08 10.75
N TYR A 797 -32.98 -33.47 11.20
CA TYR A 797 -31.72 -32.91 10.71
C TYR A 797 -30.69 -34.00 10.40
N THR A 798 -30.15 -33.96 9.21
CA THR A 798 -29.07 -34.87 8.77
C THR A 798 -27.90 -34.06 8.19
N PHE A 799 -26.74 -34.19 8.80
CA PHE A 799 -25.51 -33.63 8.27
C PHE A 799 -24.81 -34.64 7.38
N LYS A 800 -24.30 -34.14 6.24
CA LYS A 800 -23.56 -34.99 5.32
C LYS A 800 -22.11 -35.18 5.80
N SER A 801 -21.49 -36.32 5.49
CA SER A 801 -20.03 -36.51 5.54
C SER A 801 -19.45 -36.38 4.15
N LEU A 802 -18.21 -35.92 4.06
CA LEU A 802 -17.48 -35.78 2.79
C LEU A 802 -16.80 -37.08 2.39
#